data_dc9040d8648d022660c86924e4118722
#
_entry.id   dc9040d8648d022660c86924e4118722
#
_cell.length_a   1.000
_cell.length_b   1.000
_cell.length_c   1.000
_cell.angle_alpha   90.00
_cell.angle_beta   90.00
_cell.angle_gamma   90.00
#
_symmetry.space_group_name_H-M   'P 1'
#
loop_
_entity.id
_entity.type
_entity.pdbx_description
1 polymer ?
#
loop_
_entity_poly.entity_id
_entity_poly.type
_entity_poly.pdbx_seq_one_letter_code
_entity_poly.pdbx_strand_id
1 'polypeptide(L)'
;MTTSGTIEVRGARTHNLKNISLGLPRGAFIVVTGPSGSGKSSLAFDTLYAEGERRYVESLSPRARQFLEQLPRADVDVIDGLPPAVAIGQTTGGLHPKSTVGTLTEIDDHLRLLYARAGTAYCPRHGLPLKAESVASMTDKVLCDAVNRRIAVAAPIDLGMEFSAKAFQALAARFQTEGFQRVRIDGQVMHLDDISGGELLGEGAHVLELIVDRLRVRGDVRERIAQSLETALERGGGRAVVFDLDGESESCDVWERRFSSKNACPLCDFVAGELEPGDFSRFSRRGACPHCGGTGLVDVLLAERLIVDPSKSLAGGAFAGNPSSTWRQMLMQTAAAAGLDVDAPWRQLPEAARRALLDAVQGAIEAYLRDATPSEKKVLSAFMTQVSCPDCDGSGLGIVGRTVRLDGQRFPELQALSIKDVALKLANLQLEGVRGEIVARAAAGARSKLACLENLGLDYLTLSRPGRTLSGGELERIRLAAQLGSGLSGVLYVLDEPTTGLHPKDAEALVQVLKRLQALGNTVLVVEHDRTVMEAADWLVDMGPGAGTAGGEVTAQGTLAALKANPHSLTGAWLSGQVQNALPRRHFNAAKADKLELKGAVGRNLKNVNLTIPVGGLTVITGVSGSGKSTLIVDTLLPALKAVVSKDAKAAGAGLPFSELYGAEYFDQVVSVDQAPIGRSTRSNAASYTGAFTPIRELFAETLTARERGYSASRFSFLNHGGRCEACAGEGVVRVPMQFLPDLYVRCDVCGGARNIGVSLAREVHC
;
A
#
# COMPACT_ATOMS: atom_id res chain seq x y z
N MET A 1 5.35 20.37 -34.40
CA MET A 1 5.54 21.83 -34.26
C MET A 1 6.46 22.05 -33.09
N THR A 2 7.72 22.35 -33.35
CA THR A 2 8.75 22.65 -32.36
C THR A 2 8.48 24.05 -31.82
N THR A 3 7.90 24.20 -30.66
CA THR A 3 7.85 25.47 -29.95
C THR A 3 9.21 25.73 -29.33
N SER A 4 10.09 26.37 -30.11
CA SER A 4 11.37 26.88 -29.62
C SER A 4 11.11 28.06 -28.70
N GLY A 5 10.83 27.81 -27.46
CA GLY A 5 10.69 28.78 -26.37
C GLY A 5 11.75 28.51 -25.31
N THR A 6 12.12 29.52 -24.58
CA THR A 6 13.03 29.42 -23.42
C THR A 6 12.23 29.68 -22.15
N ILE A 7 12.50 28.95 -21.07
CA ILE A 7 12.05 29.32 -19.72
C ILE A 7 13.09 30.29 -19.19
N GLU A 8 12.73 31.56 -19.02
CA GLU A 8 13.62 32.58 -18.48
C GLU A 8 13.33 32.79 -16.98
N VAL A 9 14.35 32.58 -16.16
CA VAL A 9 14.32 32.86 -14.73
C VAL A 9 15.16 34.11 -14.48
N ARG A 10 14.62 35.08 -13.75
CA ARG A 10 15.33 36.32 -13.40
C ARG A 10 15.17 36.57 -11.91
N GLY A 11 16.31 36.75 -11.24
CA GLY A 11 16.36 37.18 -9.86
C GLY A 11 15.87 36.16 -8.84
N ALA A 12 16.17 34.87 -8.99
CA ALA A 12 15.79 33.84 -8.03
C ALA A 12 16.68 33.88 -6.77
N ARG A 13 16.01 33.98 -5.59
CA ARG A 13 16.64 34.14 -4.26
C ARG A 13 16.14 33.13 -3.23
N THR A 14 15.42 32.12 -3.68
CA THR A 14 14.86 31.09 -2.81
C THR A 14 15.96 30.37 -2.03
N HIS A 15 15.82 30.30 -0.71
CA HIS A 15 16.79 29.68 0.22
C HIS A 15 18.22 30.26 0.08
N ASN A 16 19.16 29.46 -0.43
CA ASN A 16 20.56 29.88 -0.61
C ASN A 16 20.89 30.45 -1.99
N LEU A 17 19.91 30.60 -2.90
CA LEU A 17 20.14 31.14 -4.22
C LEU A 17 20.53 32.63 -4.16
N LYS A 18 21.57 33.01 -4.89
CA LYS A 18 22.17 34.36 -4.87
C LYS A 18 21.70 35.20 -6.05
N ASN A 19 20.41 35.51 -6.09
CA ASN A 19 19.83 36.37 -7.14
C ASN A 19 20.18 35.90 -8.57
N ILE A 20 20.02 34.61 -8.81
CA ILE A 20 20.45 33.99 -10.09
C ILE A 20 19.45 34.25 -11.21
N SER A 21 19.99 34.37 -12.42
CA SER A 21 19.23 34.49 -13.66
C SER A 21 19.75 33.49 -14.67
N LEU A 22 18.86 32.71 -15.33
CA LEU A 22 19.25 31.71 -16.31
C LEU A 22 18.13 31.45 -17.31
N GLY A 23 18.51 30.93 -18.49
CA GLY A 23 17.60 30.48 -19.52
C GLY A 23 17.68 28.96 -19.72
N LEU A 24 16.51 28.30 -19.73
CA LEU A 24 16.39 26.86 -19.94
C LEU A 24 15.60 26.56 -21.22
N PRO A 25 16.09 25.72 -22.12
CA PRO A 25 15.39 25.40 -23.36
C PRO A 25 14.12 24.55 -23.08
N ARG A 26 12.99 24.95 -23.66
CA ARG A 26 11.75 24.13 -23.57
C ARG A 26 11.86 22.92 -24.50
N GLY A 27 11.20 21.83 -24.11
CA GLY A 27 11.23 20.58 -24.86
C GLY A 27 12.57 19.85 -24.81
N ALA A 28 13.46 20.26 -23.90
CA ALA A 28 14.79 19.67 -23.71
C ALA A 28 14.84 18.76 -22.49
N PHE A 29 15.80 17.84 -22.48
CA PHE A 29 16.21 17.07 -21.32
C PHE A 29 17.33 17.85 -20.60
N ILE A 30 17.00 18.44 -19.44
CA ILE A 30 17.84 19.36 -18.68
C ILE A 30 18.30 18.67 -17.40
N VAL A 31 19.60 18.74 -17.10
CA VAL A 31 20.15 18.25 -15.83
C VAL A 31 20.72 19.39 -15.00
N VAL A 32 20.26 19.52 -13.76
CA VAL A 32 20.81 20.42 -12.75
C VAL A 32 21.76 19.64 -11.87
N THR A 33 23.03 19.99 -11.87
CA THR A 33 24.11 19.29 -11.17
C THR A 33 24.89 20.21 -10.26
N GLY A 34 25.89 19.69 -9.53
CA GLY A 34 26.74 20.43 -8.62
C GLY A 34 26.88 19.78 -7.24
N PRO A 35 27.73 20.31 -6.36
CA PRO A 35 27.92 19.79 -5.00
C PRO A 35 26.63 19.69 -4.18
N SER A 36 26.58 18.80 -3.18
CA SER A 36 25.45 18.75 -2.24
C SER A 36 25.32 20.08 -1.51
N GLY A 37 24.08 20.58 -1.35
CA GLY A 37 23.82 21.88 -0.73
C GLY A 37 24.14 23.11 -1.59
N SER A 38 24.44 22.95 -2.88
CA SER A 38 24.74 24.09 -3.80
C SER A 38 23.49 24.86 -4.26
N GLY A 39 22.27 24.41 -3.93
CA GLY A 39 21.03 25.07 -4.31
C GLY A 39 20.28 24.41 -5.47
N LYS A 40 20.66 23.20 -5.89
CA LYS A 40 19.99 22.44 -6.98
C LYS A 40 18.49 22.28 -6.75
N SER A 41 18.12 21.73 -5.59
CA SER A 41 16.72 21.51 -5.24
C SER A 41 15.98 22.84 -5.01
N SER A 42 16.65 23.88 -4.48
CA SER A 42 16.07 25.22 -4.36
C SER A 42 15.69 25.83 -5.71
N LEU A 43 16.50 25.59 -6.77
CA LEU A 43 16.17 26.01 -8.12
C LEU A 43 15.08 25.15 -8.74
N ALA A 44 15.24 23.83 -8.71
CA ALA A 44 14.36 22.90 -9.42
C ALA A 44 12.98 22.78 -8.78
N PHE A 45 12.92 22.57 -7.45
CA PHE A 45 11.68 22.32 -6.72
C PHE A 45 11.10 23.57 -6.10
N ASP A 46 11.87 24.28 -5.27
CA ASP A 46 11.33 25.42 -4.50
C ASP A 46 11.14 26.68 -5.34
N THR A 47 11.69 26.72 -6.59
CA THR A 47 11.50 27.84 -7.50
C THR A 47 10.69 27.44 -8.74
N LEU A 48 11.22 26.56 -9.61
CA LEU A 48 10.58 26.23 -10.89
C LEU A 48 9.31 25.38 -10.73
N TYR A 49 9.39 24.30 -9.96
CA TYR A 49 8.23 23.45 -9.73
C TYR A 49 7.14 24.17 -8.97
N ALA A 50 7.49 24.84 -7.85
CA ALA A 50 6.51 25.55 -7.01
C ALA A 50 5.72 26.61 -7.80
N GLU A 51 6.40 27.39 -8.65
CA GLU A 51 5.72 28.38 -9.49
C GLU A 51 4.92 27.73 -10.64
N GLY A 52 5.41 26.63 -11.22
CA GLY A 52 4.71 25.90 -12.27
C GLY A 52 3.45 25.20 -11.73
N GLU A 53 3.50 24.63 -10.53
CA GLU A 53 2.35 24.06 -9.83
C GLU A 53 1.31 25.14 -9.50
N ARG A 54 1.76 26.28 -8.99
CA ARG A 54 0.89 27.43 -8.72
C ARG A 54 0.11 27.86 -9.95
N ARG A 55 0.77 28.01 -11.10
CA ARG A 55 0.12 28.36 -12.38
C ARG A 55 -0.83 27.28 -12.87
N TYR A 56 -0.48 26.02 -12.67
CA TYR A 56 -1.36 24.90 -13.02
C TYR A 56 -2.65 24.93 -12.21
N VAL A 57 -2.55 25.10 -10.88
CA VAL A 57 -3.71 25.17 -9.99
C VAL A 57 -4.60 26.39 -10.30
N GLU A 58 -3.99 27.55 -10.66
CA GLU A 58 -4.71 28.73 -11.14
C GLU A 58 -5.61 28.46 -12.36
N SER A 59 -5.20 27.54 -13.22
CA SER A 59 -5.92 27.19 -14.43
C SER A 59 -7.14 26.29 -14.21
N LEU A 60 -7.24 25.61 -13.04
CA LEU A 60 -8.22 24.54 -12.84
C LEU A 60 -9.61 24.98 -12.38
N SER A 61 -9.79 25.84 -11.41
CA SER A 61 -11.13 26.26 -10.95
C SER A 61 -11.09 27.42 -9.92
N PRO A 62 -12.23 28.14 -9.71
CA PRO A 62 -12.34 29.17 -8.65
C PRO A 62 -12.10 28.63 -7.23
N ARG A 63 -12.48 27.38 -6.97
CA ARG A 63 -12.19 26.70 -5.68
C ARG A 63 -10.68 26.48 -5.47
N ALA A 64 -9.95 26.16 -6.53
CA ALA A 64 -8.51 25.99 -6.47
C ALA A 64 -7.79 27.30 -6.11
N ARG A 65 -8.31 28.47 -6.50
CA ARG A 65 -7.74 29.77 -6.16
C ARG A 65 -7.70 30.04 -4.65
N GLN A 66 -8.66 29.55 -3.88
CA GLN A 66 -8.65 29.68 -2.42
C GLN A 66 -7.47 28.94 -1.76
N PHE A 67 -6.94 27.92 -2.42
CA PHE A 67 -5.75 27.19 -1.95
C PHE A 67 -4.47 27.86 -2.38
N LEU A 68 -4.46 28.62 -3.48
CA LEU A 68 -3.26 29.31 -3.99
C LEU A 68 -2.73 30.39 -3.07
N GLU A 69 -3.59 31.08 -2.35
CA GLU A 69 -3.18 32.08 -1.35
C GLU A 69 -2.37 31.48 -0.21
N GLN A 70 -2.43 30.18 -0.03
CA GLN A 70 -1.73 29.43 1.02
C GLN A 70 -0.43 28.75 0.54
N LEU A 71 -0.17 28.67 -0.78
CA LEU A 71 1.06 28.13 -1.31
C LEU A 71 2.19 29.15 -1.17
N PRO A 72 3.36 28.75 -0.62
CA PRO A 72 4.52 29.63 -0.53
C PRO A 72 4.96 30.05 -1.93
N ARG A 73 5.06 31.35 -2.17
CA ARG A 73 5.59 31.89 -3.42
C ARG A 73 7.11 31.75 -3.43
N ALA A 74 7.64 31.35 -4.59
CA ALA A 74 9.08 31.39 -4.80
C ALA A 74 9.59 32.84 -4.73
N ASP A 75 10.72 33.06 -4.07
CA ASP A 75 11.39 34.37 -4.09
C ASP A 75 12.16 34.54 -5.41
N VAL A 76 11.45 35.10 -6.38
CA VAL A 76 11.94 35.30 -7.76
C VAL A 76 11.27 36.54 -8.35
N ASP A 77 12.03 37.32 -9.12
CA ASP A 77 11.47 38.52 -9.74
C ASP A 77 10.50 38.17 -10.88
N VAL A 78 10.93 37.33 -11.82
CA VAL A 78 10.13 36.90 -12.98
C VAL A 78 10.52 35.50 -13.42
N ILE A 79 9.52 34.69 -13.82
CA ILE A 79 9.72 33.47 -14.59
C ILE A 79 8.80 33.51 -15.83
N ASP A 80 9.40 33.65 -16.99
CA ASP A 80 8.69 33.64 -18.25
C ASP A 80 8.76 32.29 -18.95
N GLY A 81 7.76 31.95 -19.77
CA GLY A 81 7.75 30.74 -20.57
C GLY A 81 7.60 29.43 -19.79
N LEU A 82 7.32 29.47 -18.47
CA LEU A 82 7.20 28.27 -17.65
C LEU A 82 5.89 27.52 -17.94
N PRO A 83 5.93 26.25 -18.38
CA PRO A 83 4.74 25.42 -18.53
C PRO A 83 4.23 24.92 -17.18
N PRO A 84 3.02 24.33 -17.13
CA PRO A 84 2.56 23.59 -15.95
C PRO A 84 3.60 22.56 -15.52
N ALA A 85 3.85 22.44 -14.23
CA ALA A 85 4.88 21.57 -13.69
C ALA A 85 4.32 20.39 -12.90
N VAL A 86 4.98 19.24 -13.02
CA VAL A 86 4.71 18.01 -12.26
C VAL A 86 6.01 17.53 -11.62
N ALA A 87 6.03 17.36 -10.30
CA ALA A 87 7.19 16.82 -9.60
C ALA A 87 7.07 15.31 -9.38
N ILE A 88 8.20 14.65 -9.57
CA ILE A 88 8.40 13.26 -9.16
C ILE A 88 9.56 13.27 -8.17
N GLY A 89 9.24 13.43 -6.89
CA GLY A 89 10.24 13.57 -5.82
C GLY A 89 10.16 12.46 -4.79
N GLN A 90 11.18 12.39 -3.95
CA GLN A 90 11.23 11.53 -2.76
C GLN A 90 10.27 12.08 -1.69
N THR A 91 8.96 11.90 -1.87
CA THR A 91 8.01 12.25 -0.82
C THR A 91 8.18 11.30 0.36
N THR A 92 8.62 11.84 1.49
CA THR A 92 8.74 11.16 2.78
C THR A 92 7.38 10.88 3.45
N GLY A 93 6.28 11.21 2.80
CA GLY A 93 4.93 10.86 3.25
C GLY A 93 4.72 9.36 3.19
N GLY A 94 4.40 8.73 4.31
CA GLY A 94 4.16 7.30 4.39
C GLY A 94 3.08 6.87 3.40
N LEU A 95 3.34 5.82 2.63
CA LEU A 95 2.35 5.22 1.74
C LEU A 95 1.15 4.70 2.54
N HIS A 96 -0.02 4.87 1.97
CA HIS A 96 -1.24 4.34 2.59
C HIS A 96 -1.13 2.80 2.76
N PRO A 97 -1.49 2.23 3.92
CA PRO A 97 -1.31 0.79 4.20
C PRO A 97 -1.95 -0.15 3.16
N LYS A 98 -2.97 0.30 2.46
CA LYS A 98 -3.68 -0.46 1.40
C LYS A 98 -3.05 -0.30 0.01
N SER A 99 -2.06 0.57 -0.16
CA SER A 99 -1.43 0.82 -1.46
C SER A 99 -0.62 -0.38 -1.93
N THR A 100 -0.79 -0.74 -3.21
CA THR A 100 -0.07 -1.81 -3.90
C THR A 100 0.53 -1.26 -5.19
N VAL A 101 1.42 -2.02 -5.84
CA VAL A 101 1.97 -1.64 -7.16
C VAL A 101 0.84 -1.32 -8.14
N GLY A 102 -0.19 -2.20 -8.22
CA GLY A 102 -1.34 -2.00 -9.11
C GLY A 102 -2.11 -0.70 -8.86
N THR A 103 -2.27 -0.30 -7.57
CA THR A 103 -2.95 0.96 -7.22
C THR A 103 -2.06 2.19 -7.41
N LEU A 104 -0.75 2.08 -7.18
CA LEU A 104 0.21 3.17 -7.37
C LEU A 104 0.42 3.51 -8.85
N THR A 105 0.27 2.52 -9.74
CA THR A 105 0.39 2.67 -11.19
C THR A 105 -0.95 2.95 -11.88
N GLU A 106 -2.06 2.92 -11.12
CA GLU A 106 -3.43 3.01 -11.63
C GLU A 106 -3.79 1.87 -12.63
N ILE A 107 -2.96 0.83 -12.73
CA ILE A 107 -3.26 -0.36 -13.54
C ILE A 107 -4.50 -1.06 -12.99
N ASP A 108 -4.64 -1.09 -11.66
CA ASP A 108 -5.82 -1.67 -11.01
C ASP A 108 -7.13 -1.02 -11.46
N ASP A 109 -7.15 0.26 -11.81
CA ASP A 109 -8.37 0.94 -12.24
C ASP A 109 -8.83 0.42 -13.61
N HIS A 110 -7.90 0.15 -14.52
CA HIS A 110 -8.19 -0.50 -15.79
C HIS A 110 -8.65 -1.95 -15.59
N LEU A 111 -7.98 -2.71 -14.71
CA LEU A 111 -8.33 -4.09 -14.41
C LEU A 111 -9.70 -4.19 -13.71
N ARG A 112 -10.02 -3.29 -12.77
CA ARG A 112 -11.33 -3.21 -12.13
C ARG A 112 -12.45 -3.00 -13.15
N LEU A 113 -12.23 -2.11 -14.12
CA LEU A 113 -13.18 -1.89 -15.20
C LEU A 113 -13.37 -3.14 -16.05
N LEU A 114 -12.26 -3.84 -16.39
CA LEU A 114 -12.30 -5.10 -17.14
C LEU A 114 -13.14 -6.16 -16.41
N TYR A 115 -12.86 -6.40 -15.12
CA TYR A 115 -13.56 -7.41 -14.33
C TYR A 115 -15.03 -7.04 -14.09
N ALA A 116 -15.35 -5.76 -13.88
CA ALA A 116 -16.72 -5.31 -13.69
C ALA A 116 -17.57 -5.45 -14.96
N ARG A 117 -16.98 -5.23 -16.16
CA ARG A 117 -17.74 -5.19 -17.41
C ARG A 117 -17.68 -6.50 -18.20
N ALA A 118 -16.60 -7.25 -18.12
CA ALA A 118 -16.40 -8.48 -18.89
C ALA A 118 -16.30 -9.74 -18.01
N GLY A 119 -16.12 -9.60 -16.69
CA GLY A 119 -16.04 -10.72 -15.76
C GLY A 119 -17.37 -11.43 -15.55
N THR A 120 -17.27 -12.67 -15.11
CA THR A 120 -18.42 -13.49 -14.68
C THR A 120 -18.28 -13.78 -13.20
N ALA A 121 -19.29 -13.45 -12.40
CA ALA A 121 -19.33 -13.79 -10.98
C ALA A 121 -19.56 -15.29 -10.79
N TYR A 122 -18.96 -15.85 -9.73
CA TYR A 122 -19.14 -17.25 -9.35
C TYR A 122 -19.61 -17.34 -7.91
N CYS A 123 -20.42 -18.34 -7.61
CA CYS A 123 -20.83 -18.63 -6.26
C CYS A 123 -19.63 -19.11 -5.42
N PRO A 124 -19.32 -18.49 -4.25
CA PRO A 124 -18.21 -18.92 -3.41
C PRO A 124 -18.39 -20.31 -2.81
N ARG A 125 -19.65 -20.74 -2.59
CA ARG A 125 -19.96 -22.06 -1.99
C ARG A 125 -20.03 -23.17 -3.03
N HIS A 126 -20.65 -22.90 -4.20
CA HIS A 126 -20.94 -23.92 -5.20
C HIS A 126 -20.05 -23.86 -6.46
N GLY A 127 -19.26 -22.80 -6.63
CA GLY A 127 -18.39 -22.64 -7.80
C GLY A 127 -19.14 -22.46 -9.12
N LEU A 128 -20.46 -22.24 -9.10
CA LEU A 128 -21.27 -22.06 -10.29
C LEU A 128 -21.18 -20.63 -10.82
N PRO A 129 -21.14 -20.44 -12.14
CA PRO A 129 -21.20 -19.11 -12.74
C PRO A 129 -22.60 -18.51 -12.52
N LEU A 130 -22.61 -17.25 -12.06
CA LEU A 130 -23.83 -16.50 -11.82
C LEU A 130 -24.13 -15.67 -13.07
N LYS A 131 -25.28 -15.93 -13.69
CA LYS A 131 -25.75 -15.21 -14.87
C LYS A 131 -27.14 -14.66 -14.60
N ALA A 132 -27.32 -13.39 -14.83
CA ALA A 132 -28.65 -12.82 -14.90
C ALA A 132 -29.31 -13.25 -16.22
N GLU A 133 -30.48 -13.86 -16.13
CA GLU A 133 -31.26 -14.27 -17.29
C GLU A 133 -32.45 -13.32 -17.47
N SER A 134 -32.82 -13.03 -18.73
CA SER A 134 -34.06 -12.32 -19.04
C SER A 134 -35.26 -13.27 -18.90
N VAL A 135 -36.41 -12.71 -18.52
CA VAL A 135 -37.66 -13.49 -18.41
C VAL A 135 -37.99 -14.19 -19.72
N ALA A 136 -37.71 -13.57 -20.86
CA ALA A 136 -37.91 -14.20 -22.19
C ALA A 136 -37.04 -15.46 -22.33
N SER A 137 -35.74 -15.40 -21.95
CA SER A 137 -34.83 -16.58 -22.02
C SER A 137 -35.26 -17.69 -21.04
N MET A 138 -35.70 -17.32 -19.83
CA MET A 138 -36.21 -18.27 -18.83
C MET A 138 -37.46 -18.97 -19.37
N THR A 139 -38.39 -18.20 -19.96
CA THR A 139 -39.63 -18.71 -20.56
C THR A 139 -39.31 -19.68 -21.69
N ASP A 140 -38.39 -19.35 -22.60
CA ASP A 140 -37.98 -20.21 -23.69
C ASP A 140 -37.41 -21.55 -23.19
N LYS A 141 -36.59 -21.52 -22.15
CA LYS A 141 -36.05 -22.74 -21.52
C LYS A 141 -37.15 -23.58 -20.90
N VAL A 142 -38.09 -22.98 -20.18
CA VAL A 142 -39.21 -23.73 -19.60
C VAL A 142 -40.07 -24.37 -20.69
N LEU A 143 -40.35 -23.65 -21.78
CA LEU A 143 -41.10 -24.16 -22.90
C LEU A 143 -40.39 -25.32 -23.63
N CYS A 144 -39.05 -25.28 -23.73
CA CYS A 144 -38.27 -26.33 -24.36
C CYS A 144 -38.12 -27.58 -23.46
N ASP A 145 -37.81 -27.35 -22.16
CA ASP A 145 -37.42 -28.43 -21.25
C ASP A 145 -38.60 -29.15 -20.59
N ALA A 146 -39.75 -28.47 -20.44
CA ALA A 146 -40.92 -28.98 -19.71
C ALA A 146 -42.16 -29.27 -20.57
N VAL A 147 -41.99 -29.55 -21.85
CA VAL A 147 -43.10 -29.81 -22.78
C VAL A 147 -44.08 -30.87 -22.23
N ASN A 148 -45.38 -30.54 -22.22
CA ASN A 148 -46.48 -31.33 -21.70
C ASN A 148 -46.46 -31.66 -20.19
N ARG A 149 -45.48 -31.20 -19.40
CA ARG A 149 -45.45 -31.38 -17.95
C ARG A 149 -46.42 -30.45 -17.25
N ARG A 150 -46.88 -30.90 -16.06
CA ARG A 150 -47.56 -29.98 -15.08
C ARG A 150 -46.51 -29.40 -14.17
N ILE A 151 -46.30 -28.09 -14.28
CA ILE A 151 -45.28 -27.37 -13.52
C ILE A 151 -45.88 -26.43 -12.52
N ALA A 152 -45.12 -26.14 -11.44
CA ALA A 152 -45.30 -25.00 -10.56
C ALA A 152 -44.19 -23.98 -10.79
N VAL A 153 -44.56 -22.71 -10.83
CA VAL A 153 -43.63 -21.58 -10.77
C VAL A 153 -43.65 -21.04 -9.36
N ALA A 154 -42.53 -20.97 -8.68
CA ALA A 154 -42.43 -20.59 -7.29
C ALA A 154 -41.32 -19.56 -7.03
N ALA A 155 -41.52 -18.78 -5.98
CA ALA A 155 -40.56 -17.80 -5.47
C ALA A 155 -39.87 -18.33 -4.22
N PRO A 156 -38.53 -18.52 -4.19
CA PRO A 156 -37.82 -18.86 -2.97
C PRO A 156 -37.85 -17.69 -2.00
N ILE A 157 -38.27 -17.93 -0.77
CA ILE A 157 -38.40 -16.94 0.30
C ILE A 157 -37.27 -17.14 1.31
N ASP A 158 -36.57 -16.06 1.61
CA ASP A 158 -35.50 -16.06 2.59
C ASP A 158 -36.09 -15.91 4.00
N LEU A 159 -35.87 -16.91 4.86
CA LEU A 159 -36.44 -16.96 6.21
C LEU A 159 -35.56 -16.33 7.29
N GLY A 160 -34.29 -15.93 6.94
CA GLY A 160 -33.33 -15.41 7.91
C GLY A 160 -32.84 -16.47 8.92
N MET A 161 -31.81 -16.10 9.71
CA MET A 161 -31.15 -17.04 10.65
C MET A 161 -31.97 -17.31 11.96
N GLU A 162 -32.94 -16.48 12.32
CA GLU A 162 -33.75 -16.60 13.53
C GLU A 162 -35.24 -16.80 13.16
N PHE A 163 -35.54 -17.84 12.41
CA PHE A 163 -36.91 -18.11 11.99
C PHE A 163 -37.71 -18.83 13.08
N SER A 164 -38.79 -18.24 13.53
CA SER A 164 -39.68 -18.81 14.55
C SER A 164 -41.04 -19.20 13.94
N ALA A 165 -41.69 -20.20 14.55
CA ALA A 165 -43.04 -20.62 14.15
C ALA A 165 -44.05 -19.45 14.09
N LYS A 166 -43.91 -18.46 14.98
CA LYS A 166 -44.74 -17.27 15.01
C LYS A 166 -44.48 -16.32 13.82
N ALA A 167 -43.22 -16.22 13.41
CA ALA A 167 -42.86 -15.44 12.23
C ALA A 167 -43.38 -16.10 10.94
N PHE A 168 -43.36 -17.44 10.90
CA PHE A 168 -43.94 -18.18 9.77
C PHE A 168 -45.45 -17.99 9.65
N GLN A 169 -46.20 -18.06 10.77
CA GLN A 169 -47.66 -17.82 10.76
C GLN A 169 -48.00 -16.40 10.25
N ALA A 170 -47.24 -15.40 10.68
CA ALA A 170 -47.43 -14.03 10.19
C ALA A 170 -47.16 -13.92 8.68
N LEU A 171 -46.12 -14.62 8.18
CA LEU A 171 -45.77 -14.65 6.74
C LEU A 171 -46.84 -15.40 5.93
N ALA A 172 -47.34 -16.55 6.43
CA ALA A 172 -48.39 -17.33 5.79
C ALA A 172 -49.70 -16.50 5.68
N ALA A 173 -50.11 -15.82 6.76
CA ALA A 173 -51.26 -14.94 6.76
C ALA A 173 -51.13 -13.79 5.76
N ARG A 174 -49.95 -13.26 5.63
CA ARG A 174 -49.64 -12.22 4.60
C ARG A 174 -49.81 -12.78 3.20
N PHE A 175 -49.25 -13.96 2.89
CA PHE A 175 -49.40 -14.59 1.58
C PHE A 175 -50.85 -14.89 1.23
N GLN A 176 -51.65 -15.35 2.20
CA GLN A 176 -53.10 -15.55 2.03
C GLN A 176 -53.83 -14.24 1.68
N THR A 177 -53.49 -13.14 2.38
CA THR A 177 -54.08 -11.81 2.11
C THR A 177 -53.72 -11.30 0.69
N GLU A 178 -52.52 -11.69 0.20
CA GLU A 178 -52.06 -11.37 -1.16
C GLU A 178 -52.63 -12.31 -2.24
N GLY A 179 -53.43 -13.33 -1.84
CA GLY A 179 -54.14 -14.22 -2.77
C GLY A 179 -53.39 -15.53 -3.10
N PHE A 180 -52.24 -15.80 -2.48
CA PHE A 180 -51.54 -17.06 -2.65
C PHE A 180 -52.16 -18.15 -1.77
N GLN A 181 -52.15 -19.39 -2.24
CA GLN A 181 -52.80 -20.52 -1.56
C GLN A 181 -51.83 -21.61 -1.14
N ARG A 182 -50.63 -21.70 -1.72
CA ARG A 182 -49.74 -22.83 -1.53
C ARG A 182 -48.29 -22.42 -1.41
N VAL A 183 -47.55 -23.22 -0.67
CA VAL A 183 -46.11 -23.17 -0.51
C VAL A 183 -45.49 -24.55 -0.72
N ARG A 184 -44.23 -24.57 -1.04
CA ARG A 184 -43.41 -25.79 -0.96
C ARG A 184 -42.39 -25.61 0.17
N ILE A 185 -42.39 -26.54 1.14
CA ILE A 185 -41.47 -26.54 2.26
C ILE A 185 -40.67 -27.82 2.20
N ASP A 186 -39.33 -27.70 2.12
CA ASP A 186 -38.40 -28.84 2.06
C ASP A 186 -38.78 -29.87 0.95
N GLY A 187 -39.26 -29.37 -0.16
CA GLY A 187 -39.69 -30.19 -1.30
C GLY A 187 -41.15 -30.64 -1.28
N GLN A 188 -41.90 -30.50 -0.20
CA GLN A 188 -43.30 -30.89 -0.07
C GLN A 188 -44.25 -29.70 -0.35
N VAL A 189 -45.21 -29.90 -1.27
CA VAL A 189 -46.23 -28.90 -1.59
C VAL A 189 -47.38 -28.98 -0.60
N MET A 190 -47.69 -27.88 0.08
CA MET A 190 -48.71 -27.79 1.14
C MET A 190 -49.65 -26.62 0.85
N HIS A 191 -50.90 -26.71 1.32
CA HIS A 191 -51.83 -25.60 1.32
C HIS A 191 -51.56 -24.66 2.51
N LEU A 192 -51.65 -23.36 2.34
CA LEU A 192 -51.41 -22.41 3.42
C LEU A 192 -52.42 -22.54 4.58
N ASP A 193 -53.63 -23.01 4.29
CA ASP A 193 -54.68 -23.26 5.30
C ASP A 193 -54.38 -24.50 6.14
N ASP A 194 -53.64 -25.48 5.65
CA ASP A 194 -53.26 -26.69 6.35
C ASP A 194 -52.08 -26.47 7.32
N ILE A 195 -51.46 -25.31 7.26
CA ILE A 195 -50.31 -24.96 8.08
C ILE A 195 -50.78 -24.30 9.39
N SER A 196 -51.45 -25.04 10.22
CA SER A 196 -51.90 -24.60 11.53
C SER A 196 -51.04 -25.25 12.63
N GLY A 197 -50.15 -24.43 13.21
CA GLY A 197 -49.46 -24.77 14.45
C GLY A 197 -47.99 -25.25 14.27
N GLY A 198 -47.14 -24.87 15.22
CA GLY A 198 -45.67 -24.99 15.23
C GLY A 198 -45.07 -26.38 15.29
N GLU A 199 -45.80 -27.45 14.90
CA GLU A 199 -45.29 -28.82 14.86
C GLU A 199 -44.61 -29.22 13.54
N LEU A 200 -44.77 -28.43 12.46
CA LEU A 200 -44.27 -28.77 11.12
C LEU A 200 -42.84 -28.35 10.84
N LEU A 201 -42.28 -27.45 11.62
CA LEU A 201 -40.91 -26.98 11.46
C LEU A 201 -40.04 -27.50 12.58
N GLY A 202 -39.30 -28.58 12.34
CA GLY A 202 -38.27 -29.07 13.26
C GLY A 202 -37.15 -28.03 13.46
N GLU A 203 -36.25 -28.24 14.41
CA GLU A 203 -35.06 -27.43 14.57
C GLU A 203 -34.11 -27.61 13.36
N GLY A 204 -34.00 -26.61 12.48
CA GLY A 204 -33.11 -26.65 11.30
C GLY A 204 -33.38 -25.54 10.33
N ALA A 205 -32.53 -25.45 9.29
CA ALA A 205 -32.72 -24.53 8.18
C ALA A 205 -33.72 -25.12 7.17
N HIS A 206 -34.84 -24.43 6.95
CA HIS A 206 -35.88 -24.85 6.00
C HIS A 206 -35.81 -24.05 4.71
N VAL A 207 -36.16 -24.71 3.61
CA VAL A 207 -36.31 -24.09 2.27
C VAL A 207 -37.80 -23.83 2.04
N LEU A 208 -38.20 -22.56 2.01
CA LEU A 208 -39.56 -22.13 1.75
C LEU A 208 -39.65 -21.54 0.33
N GLU A 209 -40.59 -22.03 -0.46
CA GLU A 209 -40.87 -21.53 -1.80
C GLU A 209 -42.38 -21.22 -1.94
N LEU A 210 -42.71 -19.97 -2.24
CA LEU A 210 -44.09 -19.52 -2.46
C LEU A 210 -44.53 -19.89 -3.87
N ILE A 211 -45.56 -20.75 -4.02
CA ILE A 211 -46.07 -21.15 -5.34
C ILE A 211 -46.92 -20.02 -5.93
N VAL A 212 -46.43 -19.43 -6.99
CA VAL A 212 -47.07 -18.32 -7.71
C VAL A 212 -48.12 -18.80 -8.69
N ASP A 213 -47.78 -19.84 -9.47
CA ASP A 213 -48.72 -20.39 -10.47
C ASP A 213 -48.47 -21.89 -10.69
N ARG A 214 -49.52 -22.58 -11.20
CA ARG A 214 -49.50 -24.00 -11.60
C ARG A 214 -50.15 -24.14 -12.94
N LEU A 215 -49.43 -24.68 -13.91
CA LEU A 215 -49.91 -24.77 -15.27
C LEU A 215 -49.35 -26.02 -15.98
N ARG A 216 -49.98 -26.42 -17.09
CA ARG A 216 -49.44 -27.42 -18.00
C ARG A 216 -48.74 -26.71 -19.15
N VAL A 217 -47.51 -27.08 -19.43
CA VAL A 217 -46.70 -26.43 -20.48
C VAL A 217 -47.22 -26.91 -21.85
N ARG A 218 -47.79 -25.95 -22.62
CA ARG A 218 -48.24 -26.10 -23.99
C ARG A 218 -47.82 -24.86 -24.78
N GLY A 219 -47.91 -24.89 -26.10
CA GLY A 219 -47.42 -23.79 -26.95
C GLY A 219 -48.17 -22.45 -26.75
N ASP A 220 -49.37 -22.48 -26.20
CA ASP A 220 -50.23 -21.32 -25.97
C ASP A 220 -50.05 -20.62 -24.60
N VAL A 221 -49.19 -21.14 -23.71
CA VAL A 221 -49.05 -20.62 -22.36
C VAL A 221 -47.82 -19.71 -22.14
N ARG A 222 -47.16 -19.28 -23.22
CA ARG A 222 -45.93 -18.47 -23.18
C ARG A 222 -46.05 -17.21 -22.30
N GLU A 223 -47.08 -16.43 -22.57
CA GLU A 223 -47.30 -15.15 -21.83
C GLU A 223 -47.57 -15.41 -20.34
N ARG A 224 -48.34 -16.47 -20.03
CA ARG A 224 -48.67 -16.83 -18.66
C ARG A 224 -47.43 -17.30 -17.90
N ILE A 225 -46.53 -18.09 -18.54
CA ILE A 225 -45.25 -18.46 -17.92
C ILE A 225 -44.41 -17.23 -17.66
N ALA A 226 -44.31 -16.27 -18.62
CA ALA A 226 -43.56 -15.06 -18.45
C ALA A 226 -44.05 -14.20 -17.26
N GLN A 227 -45.36 -13.99 -17.15
CA GLN A 227 -45.99 -13.26 -16.05
C GLN A 227 -45.78 -13.96 -14.70
N SER A 228 -45.90 -15.28 -14.67
CA SER A 228 -45.70 -16.07 -13.46
C SER A 228 -44.23 -16.02 -13.01
N LEU A 229 -43.28 -16.05 -13.96
CA LEU A 229 -41.84 -15.88 -13.69
C LEU A 229 -41.54 -14.45 -13.18
N GLU A 230 -42.13 -13.40 -13.80
CA GLU A 230 -41.97 -12.01 -13.33
C GLU A 230 -42.42 -11.87 -11.88
N THR A 231 -43.62 -12.39 -11.55
CA THR A 231 -44.14 -12.36 -10.18
C THR A 231 -43.24 -13.17 -9.21
N ALA A 232 -42.78 -14.34 -9.65
CA ALA A 232 -41.88 -15.14 -8.83
C ALA A 232 -40.53 -14.45 -8.57
N LEU A 233 -39.94 -13.80 -9.59
CA LEU A 233 -38.71 -13.05 -9.47
C LEU A 233 -38.86 -11.81 -8.55
N GLU A 234 -40.00 -11.12 -8.66
CA GLU A 234 -40.28 -10.00 -7.76
C GLU A 234 -40.36 -10.43 -6.30
N ARG A 235 -41.08 -11.50 -6.01
CA ARG A 235 -41.28 -12.04 -4.65
C ARG A 235 -40.04 -12.74 -4.11
N GLY A 236 -39.30 -13.48 -4.95
CA GLY A 236 -38.09 -14.22 -4.62
C GLY A 236 -36.80 -13.42 -4.61
N GLY A 237 -36.89 -12.05 -4.64
CA GLY A 237 -35.71 -11.19 -4.64
C GLY A 237 -34.83 -11.30 -5.88
N GLY A 238 -35.43 -11.65 -7.04
CA GLY A 238 -34.76 -11.89 -8.32
C GLY A 238 -34.47 -13.36 -8.59
N ARG A 239 -35.01 -14.29 -7.80
CA ARG A 239 -34.91 -15.75 -7.97
C ARG A 239 -36.27 -16.35 -8.23
N ALA A 240 -36.33 -17.38 -9.08
CA ALA A 240 -37.53 -18.17 -9.32
C ALA A 240 -37.15 -19.66 -9.46
N VAL A 241 -38.07 -20.53 -9.08
CA VAL A 241 -37.94 -21.99 -9.21
C VAL A 241 -39.10 -22.51 -10.01
N VAL A 242 -38.84 -23.40 -10.97
CA VAL A 242 -39.88 -24.12 -11.72
C VAL A 242 -39.63 -25.60 -11.53
N PHE A 243 -40.64 -26.34 -11.11
CA PHE A 243 -40.54 -27.75 -10.85
C PHE A 243 -41.77 -28.52 -11.31
N ASP A 244 -41.61 -29.81 -11.53
CA ASP A 244 -42.68 -30.73 -11.98
C ASP A 244 -43.58 -31.10 -10.80
N LEU A 245 -44.89 -31.00 -11.00
CA LEU A 245 -45.91 -31.37 -10.02
C LEU A 245 -46.33 -32.85 -10.10
N ASP A 246 -46.02 -33.54 -11.20
CA ASP A 246 -46.41 -34.95 -11.41
C ASP A 246 -45.31 -35.95 -10.95
N GLY A 247 -44.22 -35.42 -10.34
CA GLY A 247 -43.05 -36.20 -9.91
C GLY A 247 -43.21 -36.92 -8.56
N GLU A 248 -44.35 -37.48 -8.23
CA GLU A 248 -44.55 -38.41 -7.11
C GLU A 248 -44.15 -39.86 -7.53
N SER A 249 -42.87 -40.08 -7.79
CA SER A 249 -42.40 -41.48 -7.86
C SER A 249 -40.96 -41.53 -7.32
N GLU A 250 -40.65 -42.63 -6.65
CA GLU A 250 -39.40 -42.99 -5.96
C GLU A 250 -38.12 -42.99 -6.87
N SER A 251 -38.18 -42.38 -8.06
CA SER A 251 -37.05 -42.24 -8.97
C SER A 251 -36.41 -40.87 -8.88
N CYS A 252 -35.09 -40.82 -8.74
CA CYS A 252 -34.19 -39.70 -8.49
C CYS A 252 -34.17 -38.53 -9.50
N ASP A 253 -35.16 -38.34 -10.40
CA ASP A 253 -35.15 -37.30 -11.44
C ASP A 253 -36.42 -36.44 -11.42
N VAL A 254 -36.65 -35.71 -10.33
CA VAL A 254 -37.65 -34.64 -10.34
C VAL A 254 -37.07 -33.47 -11.15
N TRP A 255 -37.70 -33.18 -12.30
CA TRP A 255 -37.29 -32.04 -13.11
C TRP A 255 -37.52 -30.72 -12.34
N GLU A 256 -36.45 -30.02 -12.07
CA GLU A 256 -36.43 -28.72 -11.40
C GLU A 256 -35.46 -27.78 -12.11
N ARG A 257 -35.87 -26.53 -12.31
CA ARG A 257 -35.02 -25.43 -12.85
C ARG A 257 -35.08 -24.24 -11.93
N ARG A 258 -33.92 -23.74 -11.56
CA ARG A 258 -33.75 -22.52 -10.77
C ARG A 258 -33.24 -21.42 -11.69
N PHE A 259 -33.91 -20.27 -11.65
CA PHE A 259 -33.63 -19.11 -12.47
C PHE A 259 -33.27 -17.91 -11.59
N SER A 260 -32.52 -16.96 -12.16
CA SER A 260 -32.24 -15.69 -11.52
C SER A 260 -32.21 -14.55 -12.53
N SER A 261 -32.91 -13.46 -12.25
CA SER A 261 -32.82 -12.19 -12.99
C SER A 261 -31.66 -11.31 -12.53
N LYS A 262 -30.97 -11.69 -11.45
CA LYS A 262 -29.77 -11.04 -10.91
C LYS A 262 -28.63 -12.05 -10.96
N ASN A 263 -27.38 -11.58 -10.77
CA ASN A 263 -26.23 -12.48 -10.61
C ASN A 263 -26.31 -13.21 -9.24
N ALA A 264 -27.25 -14.14 -9.10
CA ALA A 264 -27.52 -14.88 -7.88
C ALA A 264 -27.27 -16.38 -8.09
N CYS A 265 -26.87 -17.05 -7.02
CA CYS A 265 -26.70 -18.50 -7.04
C CYS A 265 -28.07 -19.21 -7.06
N PRO A 266 -28.28 -20.19 -7.94
CA PRO A 266 -29.53 -20.96 -7.95
C PRO A 266 -29.68 -21.90 -6.75
N LEU A 267 -28.57 -22.25 -6.07
CA LEU A 267 -28.54 -23.24 -4.99
C LEU A 267 -28.44 -22.65 -3.58
N CYS A 268 -28.10 -21.37 -3.45
CA CYS A 268 -28.02 -20.70 -2.15
C CYS A 268 -28.39 -19.21 -2.25
N ASP A 269 -28.41 -18.53 -1.13
CA ASP A 269 -28.77 -17.13 -0.93
C ASP A 269 -27.70 -16.10 -1.44
N PHE A 270 -26.57 -16.58 -1.97
CA PHE A 270 -25.51 -15.69 -2.44
C PHE A 270 -25.93 -14.92 -3.71
N VAL A 271 -25.88 -13.59 -3.63
CA VAL A 271 -26.17 -12.66 -4.72
C VAL A 271 -24.95 -11.75 -4.92
N ALA A 272 -24.36 -11.79 -6.10
CA ALA A 272 -23.27 -10.88 -6.45
C ALA A 272 -23.80 -9.50 -6.87
N GLY A 273 -25.04 -9.40 -7.33
CA GLY A 273 -25.63 -8.15 -7.82
C GLY A 273 -25.01 -7.68 -9.14
N GLU A 274 -25.19 -6.40 -9.43
CA GLU A 274 -24.52 -5.76 -10.56
C GLU A 274 -23.05 -5.48 -10.18
N LEU A 275 -22.13 -5.94 -11.03
CA LEU A 275 -20.70 -5.76 -10.82
C LEU A 275 -20.28 -4.33 -11.13
N GLU A 276 -19.62 -3.70 -10.18
CA GLU A 276 -19.08 -2.35 -10.31
C GLU A 276 -17.55 -2.36 -10.09
N PRO A 277 -16.81 -1.39 -10.66
CA PRO A 277 -15.36 -1.30 -10.40
C PRO A 277 -15.02 -1.17 -8.91
N GLY A 278 -15.96 -0.63 -8.10
CA GLY A 278 -15.85 -0.53 -6.65
C GLY A 278 -15.75 -1.87 -5.92
N ASP A 279 -16.31 -2.96 -6.46
CA ASP A 279 -16.26 -4.31 -5.89
C ASP A 279 -14.84 -4.89 -5.86
N PHE A 280 -13.97 -4.39 -6.74
CA PHE A 280 -12.56 -4.77 -6.88
C PHE A 280 -11.59 -3.79 -6.20
N SER A 281 -12.09 -2.85 -5.39
CA SER A 281 -11.29 -1.82 -4.73
C SER A 281 -11.14 -2.08 -3.24
N ARG A 282 -9.91 -2.18 -2.76
CA ARG A 282 -9.57 -2.26 -1.33
C ARG A 282 -9.91 -0.97 -0.56
N PHE A 283 -10.11 0.14 -1.27
CA PHE A 283 -10.44 1.45 -0.68
C PHE A 283 -11.96 1.69 -0.60
N SER A 284 -12.73 1.00 -1.42
CA SER A 284 -14.19 1.09 -1.43
C SER A 284 -14.79 0.28 -0.27
N ARG A 285 -15.83 0.81 0.37
CA ARG A 285 -16.63 0.06 1.36
C ARG A 285 -17.23 -1.22 0.77
N ARG A 286 -17.60 -1.19 -0.50
CA ARG A 286 -18.22 -2.30 -1.22
C ARG A 286 -17.22 -3.42 -1.54
N GLY A 287 -15.97 -3.06 -1.89
CA GLY A 287 -14.96 -3.99 -2.34
C GLY A 287 -13.95 -4.41 -1.29
N ALA A 288 -13.84 -3.70 -0.17
CA ALA A 288 -12.91 -4.04 0.90
C ALA A 288 -13.37 -5.27 1.69
N CYS A 289 -12.44 -6.14 2.05
CA CYS A 289 -12.71 -7.23 2.98
C CYS A 289 -13.17 -6.65 4.33
N PRO A 290 -14.33 -7.06 4.86
CA PRO A 290 -14.86 -6.52 6.11
C PRO A 290 -13.97 -6.84 7.32
N HIS A 291 -13.30 -7.97 7.33
CA HIS A 291 -12.45 -8.40 8.44
C HIS A 291 -11.18 -7.53 8.56
N CYS A 292 -10.40 -7.39 7.49
CA CYS A 292 -9.15 -6.60 7.52
C CYS A 292 -9.33 -5.14 7.05
N GLY A 293 -10.54 -4.71 6.74
CA GLY A 293 -10.81 -3.36 6.24
C GLY A 293 -10.09 -3.01 4.92
N GLY A 294 -9.68 -4.00 4.14
CA GLY A 294 -9.00 -3.84 2.85
C GLY A 294 -7.47 -3.84 2.91
N THR A 295 -6.86 -4.02 4.08
CA THR A 295 -5.39 -4.09 4.22
C THR A 295 -4.80 -5.41 3.69
N GLY A 296 -5.59 -6.49 3.69
CA GLY A 296 -5.13 -7.84 3.40
C GLY A 296 -4.37 -8.49 4.58
N LEU A 297 -4.15 -7.74 5.66
CA LEU A 297 -3.38 -8.17 6.82
C LEU A 297 -4.20 -7.96 8.09
N VAL A 298 -3.97 -8.82 9.05
CA VAL A 298 -4.49 -8.69 10.42
C VAL A 298 -3.33 -8.78 11.40
N ASP A 299 -3.43 -8.01 12.47
CA ASP A 299 -2.46 -8.07 13.54
C ASP A 299 -2.83 -9.22 14.47
N VAL A 300 -1.94 -10.22 14.55
CA VAL A 300 -2.10 -11.39 15.42
C VAL A 300 -1.03 -11.34 16.50
N LEU A 301 -1.42 -11.62 17.73
CA LEU A 301 -0.49 -11.78 18.82
C LEU A 301 0.25 -13.11 18.64
N LEU A 302 1.58 -13.07 18.70
CA LEU A 302 2.37 -14.29 18.85
C LEU A 302 2.66 -14.51 20.34
N ALA A 303 1.91 -15.42 20.96
CA ALA A 303 2.06 -15.71 22.39
C ALA A 303 3.50 -16.09 22.76
N GLU A 304 4.25 -16.73 21.85
CA GLU A 304 5.66 -17.05 22.02
C GLU A 304 6.56 -15.83 22.26
N ARG A 305 6.22 -14.67 21.65
CA ARG A 305 6.96 -13.42 21.87
C ARG A 305 6.75 -12.79 23.23
N LEU A 306 5.74 -13.23 23.95
CA LEU A 306 5.52 -12.81 25.33
C LEU A 306 6.55 -13.41 26.28
N ILE A 307 7.20 -14.51 25.90
CA ILE A 307 8.29 -15.12 26.67
C ILE A 307 9.58 -14.36 26.37
N VAL A 308 9.96 -13.51 27.31
CA VAL A 308 11.15 -12.64 27.17
C VAL A 308 12.41 -13.25 27.78
N ASP A 309 12.26 -14.10 28.79
CA ASP A 309 13.38 -14.79 29.44
C ASP A 309 12.97 -16.21 29.83
N PRO A 310 13.26 -17.20 29.00
CA PRO A 310 12.88 -18.58 29.25
C PRO A 310 13.66 -19.26 30.39
N SER A 311 14.70 -18.60 30.95
CA SER A 311 15.42 -19.10 32.13
C SER A 311 14.71 -18.79 33.43
N LYS A 312 13.76 -17.86 33.41
CA LYS A 312 12.95 -17.48 34.59
C LYS A 312 11.65 -18.26 34.63
N SER A 313 11.04 -18.28 35.84
CA SER A 313 9.69 -18.77 36.04
C SER A 313 8.64 -17.79 35.54
N LEU A 314 7.41 -18.26 35.35
CA LEU A 314 6.28 -17.40 34.96
C LEU A 314 6.05 -16.30 36.00
N ALA A 315 6.12 -16.63 37.30
CA ALA A 315 6.05 -15.66 38.39
C ALA A 315 7.29 -14.74 38.43
N GLY A 316 8.47 -15.30 38.15
CA GLY A 316 9.77 -14.61 38.18
C GLY A 316 10.07 -13.72 36.98
N GLY A 317 9.17 -13.58 36.01
CA GLY A 317 9.31 -12.64 34.90
C GLY A 317 9.71 -13.28 33.58
N ALA A 318 9.39 -14.54 33.34
CA ALA A 318 9.50 -15.16 32.02
C ALA A 318 8.61 -14.45 30.99
N PHE A 319 7.45 -13.93 31.38
CA PHE A 319 6.57 -13.12 30.52
C PHE A 319 6.96 -11.64 30.49
N ALA A 320 6.76 -11.01 29.33
CA ALA A 320 6.87 -9.58 29.15
C ALA A 320 5.86 -8.79 30.02
N GLY A 321 6.15 -7.51 30.26
CA GLY A 321 5.24 -6.56 30.87
C GLY A 321 5.41 -6.40 32.39
N ASN A 322 4.71 -5.38 32.93
CA ASN A 322 4.74 -5.08 34.36
C ASN A 322 3.88 -6.11 35.12
N PRO A 323 4.33 -6.64 36.28
CA PRO A 323 3.54 -7.56 37.13
C PRO A 323 2.13 -7.09 37.46
N SER A 324 1.90 -5.80 37.55
CA SER A 324 0.60 -5.19 37.88
C SER A 324 -0.34 -5.02 36.67
N SER A 325 0.09 -5.33 35.47
CA SER A 325 -0.77 -5.20 34.29
C SER A 325 -1.87 -6.25 34.25
N THR A 326 -3.10 -5.86 33.90
CA THR A 326 -4.30 -6.71 33.85
C THR A 326 -4.06 -7.96 32.99
N TRP A 327 -3.47 -7.79 31.84
CA TRP A 327 -3.19 -8.90 30.93
C TRP A 327 -2.17 -9.90 31.49
N ARG A 328 -1.18 -9.46 32.28
CA ARG A 328 -0.24 -10.38 32.93
C ARG A 328 -0.87 -11.15 34.07
N GLN A 329 -1.74 -10.52 34.84
CA GLN A 329 -2.54 -11.23 35.87
C GLN A 329 -3.42 -12.31 35.22
N MET A 330 -4.04 -11.99 34.10
CA MET A 330 -4.84 -12.94 33.31
C MET A 330 -3.99 -14.13 32.83
N LEU A 331 -2.74 -13.88 32.35
CA LEU A 331 -1.81 -14.94 31.96
C LEU A 331 -1.47 -15.88 33.13
N MET A 332 -1.20 -15.30 34.29
CA MET A 332 -0.91 -16.08 35.51
C MET A 332 -2.10 -16.92 35.93
N GLN A 333 -3.32 -16.38 35.86
CA GLN A 333 -4.54 -17.13 36.14
C GLN A 333 -4.77 -18.28 35.15
N THR A 334 -4.50 -18.03 33.85
CA THR A 334 -4.62 -19.06 32.83
C THR A 334 -3.61 -20.18 33.06
N ALA A 335 -2.37 -19.86 33.45
CA ALA A 335 -1.34 -20.85 33.76
C ALA A 335 -1.70 -21.68 34.99
N ALA A 336 -2.20 -21.02 36.04
CA ALA A 336 -2.65 -21.70 37.24
C ALA A 336 -3.88 -22.62 36.99
N ALA A 337 -4.84 -22.16 36.19
CA ALA A 337 -6.00 -22.96 35.80
C ALA A 337 -5.62 -24.18 34.94
N ALA A 338 -4.53 -24.10 34.17
CA ALA A 338 -3.94 -25.19 33.41
C ALA A 338 -3.09 -26.16 34.29
N GLY A 339 -3.03 -25.93 35.60
CA GLY A 339 -2.27 -26.78 36.54
C GLY A 339 -0.75 -26.71 36.38
N LEU A 340 -0.23 -25.62 35.82
CA LEU A 340 1.20 -25.45 35.62
C LEU A 340 1.86 -24.85 36.85
N ASP A 341 3.05 -25.35 37.19
CA ASP A 341 3.91 -24.74 38.20
C ASP A 341 4.45 -23.40 37.71
N VAL A 342 3.86 -22.33 38.24
CA VAL A 342 4.21 -20.94 37.85
C VAL A 342 5.58 -20.51 38.41
N ASP A 343 6.14 -21.23 39.36
CA ASP A 343 7.47 -20.97 39.94
C ASP A 343 8.58 -21.77 39.28
N ALA A 344 8.26 -22.76 38.45
CA ALA A 344 9.23 -23.47 37.65
C ALA A 344 9.75 -22.63 36.47
N PRO A 345 11.07 -22.68 36.15
CA PRO A 345 11.61 -22.02 34.96
C PRO A 345 10.91 -22.48 33.66
N TRP A 346 10.58 -21.54 32.78
CA TRP A 346 9.85 -21.83 31.52
C TRP A 346 10.46 -22.99 30.72
N ARG A 347 11.82 -23.07 30.70
CA ARG A 347 12.52 -24.14 29.98
C ARG A 347 12.29 -25.55 30.58
N GLN A 348 11.97 -25.63 31.85
CA GLN A 348 11.78 -26.93 32.54
C GLN A 348 10.34 -27.44 32.43
N LEU A 349 9.39 -26.60 32.02
CA LEU A 349 8.02 -27.02 31.77
C LEU A 349 7.95 -27.99 30.57
N PRO A 350 7.15 -29.05 30.63
CA PRO A 350 6.94 -29.98 29.52
C PRO A 350 6.50 -29.24 28.24
N GLU A 351 7.01 -29.65 27.08
CA GLU A 351 6.71 -28.98 25.80
C GLU A 351 5.21 -28.92 25.49
N ALA A 352 4.50 -30.03 25.75
CA ALA A 352 3.05 -30.08 25.55
C ALA A 352 2.31 -29.06 26.43
N ALA A 353 2.75 -28.91 27.69
CA ALA A 353 2.17 -27.95 28.63
C ALA A 353 2.48 -26.48 28.22
N ARG A 354 3.70 -26.22 27.76
CA ARG A 354 4.07 -24.90 27.21
C ARG A 354 3.22 -24.53 26.01
N ARG A 355 3.00 -25.46 25.08
CA ARG A 355 2.18 -25.23 23.86
C ARG A 355 0.71 -25.00 24.22
N ALA A 356 0.14 -25.84 25.07
CA ALA A 356 -1.25 -25.68 25.53
C ALA A 356 -1.47 -24.34 26.26
N LEU A 357 -0.50 -23.89 27.07
CA LEU A 357 -0.56 -22.57 27.70
C LEU A 357 -0.50 -21.43 26.67
N LEU A 358 0.41 -21.50 25.70
CA LEU A 358 0.54 -20.46 24.68
C LEU A 358 -0.75 -20.33 23.84
N ASP A 359 -1.38 -21.45 23.50
CA ASP A 359 -2.65 -21.47 22.76
C ASP A 359 -3.80 -20.84 23.60
N ALA A 360 -3.91 -21.22 24.88
CA ALA A 360 -4.90 -20.65 25.78
C ALA A 360 -4.68 -19.15 26.03
N VAL A 361 -3.43 -18.74 26.17
CA VAL A 361 -3.01 -17.35 26.35
C VAL A 361 -3.32 -16.54 25.11
N GLN A 362 -3.08 -17.07 23.91
CA GLN A 362 -3.39 -16.38 22.67
C GLN A 362 -4.88 -16.04 22.58
N GLY A 363 -5.77 -17.03 22.80
CA GLY A 363 -7.21 -16.81 22.80
C GLY A 363 -7.68 -15.79 23.86
N ALA A 364 -7.12 -15.88 25.07
CA ALA A 364 -7.47 -14.97 26.15
C ALA A 364 -7.04 -13.51 25.87
N ILE A 365 -5.84 -13.30 25.31
CA ILE A 365 -5.37 -11.94 24.97
C ILE A 365 -6.10 -11.39 23.74
N GLU A 366 -6.45 -12.21 22.76
CA GLU A 366 -7.27 -11.80 21.63
C GLU A 366 -8.67 -11.32 22.07
N ALA A 367 -9.26 -12.00 23.05
CA ALA A 367 -10.51 -11.55 23.68
C ALA A 367 -10.31 -10.22 24.42
N TYR A 368 -9.24 -10.09 25.21
CA TYR A 368 -8.91 -8.86 25.92
C TYR A 368 -8.64 -7.67 24.98
N LEU A 369 -7.97 -7.90 23.86
CA LEU A 369 -7.66 -6.85 22.89
C LEU A 369 -8.89 -6.22 22.23
N ARG A 370 -10.05 -6.92 22.23
CA ARG A 370 -11.31 -6.34 21.71
C ARG A 370 -11.73 -5.12 22.52
N ASP A 371 -11.61 -5.19 23.84
CA ASP A 371 -12.06 -4.16 24.78
C ASP A 371 -10.92 -3.30 25.37
N ALA A 372 -9.66 -3.61 25.02
CA ALA A 372 -8.48 -2.95 25.56
C ALA A 372 -8.38 -1.47 25.13
N THR A 373 -7.87 -0.64 26.04
CA THR A 373 -7.62 0.78 25.82
C THR A 373 -6.51 1.01 24.78
N PRO A 374 -6.44 2.19 24.12
CA PRO A 374 -5.37 2.52 23.17
C PRO A 374 -3.96 2.38 23.77
N SER A 375 -3.80 2.66 25.06
CA SER A 375 -2.51 2.55 25.77
C SER A 375 -2.08 1.10 25.94
N GLU A 376 -3.00 0.20 26.28
CA GLU A 376 -2.76 -1.23 26.39
C GLU A 376 -2.47 -1.88 25.04
N LYS A 377 -3.25 -1.52 24.02
CA LYS A 377 -2.99 -1.94 22.62
C LYS A 377 -1.59 -1.56 22.17
N LYS A 378 -1.12 -0.35 22.54
CA LYS A 378 0.23 0.10 22.22
C LYS A 378 1.31 -0.74 22.90
N VAL A 379 1.12 -1.15 24.14
CA VAL A 379 2.08 -2.04 24.85
C VAL A 379 2.13 -3.41 24.19
N LEU A 380 0.96 -3.99 23.88
CA LEU A 380 0.86 -5.31 23.26
C LEU A 380 1.28 -5.32 21.78
N SER A 381 1.25 -4.17 21.10
CA SER A 381 1.67 -4.07 19.68
C SER A 381 3.12 -4.52 19.43
N ALA A 382 3.99 -4.44 20.45
CA ALA A 382 5.37 -4.94 20.37
C ALA A 382 5.45 -6.48 20.20
N PHE A 383 4.40 -7.19 20.60
CA PHE A 383 4.31 -8.65 20.53
C PHE A 383 3.39 -9.16 19.41
N MET A 384 2.79 -8.23 18.68
CA MET A 384 1.97 -8.54 17.52
C MET A 384 2.81 -8.73 16.27
N THR A 385 2.29 -9.53 15.35
CA THR A 385 2.83 -9.67 14.00
C THR A 385 1.70 -9.55 13.00
N GLN A 386 2.02 -9.09 11.80
CA GLN A 386 1.06 -9.04 10.72
C GLN A 386 1.06 -10.35 9.94
N VAL A 387 -0.11 -10.97 9.85
CA VAL A 387 -0.32 -12.17 9.04
C VAL A 387 -1.35 -11.89 7.95
N SER A 388 -1.36 -12.71 6.92
CA SER A 388 -2.40 -12.63 5.89
C SER A 388 -3.78 -12.83 6.50
N CYS A 389 -4.73 -11.98 6.14
CA CYS A 389 -6.10 -12.08 6.62
C CYS A 389 -6.72 -13.42 6.18
N PRO A 390 -7.23 -14.26 7.10
CA PRO A 390 -7.76 -15.58 6.77
C PRO A 390 -9.02 -15.52 5.89
N ASP A 391 -9.85 -14.48 6.03
CA ASP A 391 -11.09 -14.35 5.27
C ASP A 391 -10.83 -14.01 3.78
N CYS A 392 -9.82 -13.22 3.49
CA CYS A 392 -9.54 -12.76 2.13
C CYS A 392 -8.22 -13.29 1.56
N ASP A 393 -7.53 -14.16 2.29
CA ASP A 393 -6.25 -14.75 1.90
C ASP A 393 -5.23 -13.69 1.42
N GLY A 394 -5.12 -12.61 2.20
CA GLY A 394 -4.21 -11.49 1.91
C GLY A 394 -4.65 -10.57 0.78
N SER A 395 -5.71 -10.87 0.05
CA SER A 395 -6.15 -10.05 -1.09
C SER A 395 -6.70 -8.68 -0.70
N GLY A 396 -7.19 -8.50 0.53
CA GLY A 396 -7.85 -7.27 0.99
C GLY A 396 -9.23 -7.03 0.37
N LEU A 397 -9.74 -7.95 -0.45
CA LEU A 397 -11.00 -7.82 -1.18
C LEU A 397 -12.14 -8.58 -0.52
N GLY A 398 -13.34 -8.04 -0.65
CA GLY A 398 -14.60 -8.68 -0.29
C GLY A 398 -14.90 -9.90 -1.16
N ILE A 399 -15.94 -10.64 -0.78
CA ILE A 399 -16.28 -11.93 -1.40
C ILE A 399 -16.57 -11.80 -2.91
N VAL A 400 -17.28 -10.75 -3.35
CA VAL A 400 -17.62 -10.52 -4.76
C VAL A 400 -16.33 -10.31 -5.58
N GLY A 401 -15.44 -9.39 -5.15
CA GLY A 401 -14.19 -9.09 -5.85
C GLY A 401 -13.24 -10.30 -5.97
N ARG A 402 -13.37 -11.30 -5.08
CA ARG A 402 -12.57 -12.53 -5.08
C ARG A 402 -13.14 -13.64 -5.95
N THR A 403 -14.45 -13.62 -6.22
CA THR A 403 -15.14 -14.73 -6.90
C THR A 403 -15.42 -14.48 -8.38
N VAL A 404 -15.27 -13.24 -8.84
CA VAL A 404 -15.40 -12.90 -10.26
C VAL A 404 -14.19 -13.40 -11.04
N ARG A 405 -14.45 -14.04 -12.19
CA ARG A 405 -13.43 -14.53 -13.11
C ARG A 405 -13.54 -13.84 -14.46
N LEU A 406 -12.39 -13.54 -15.03
CA LEU A 406 -12.21 -13.09 -16.41
C LEU A 406 -11.32 -14.11 -17.11
N ASP A 407 -11.82 -14.73 -18.15
CA ASP A 407 -11.14 -15.84 -18.84
C ASP A 407 -10.63 -16.93 -17.85
N GLY A 408 -11.52 -17.37 -16.96
CA GLY A 408 -11.22 -18.37 -15.93
C GLY A 408 -10.40 -17.90 -14.74
N GLN A 409 -9.78 -16.71 -14.79
CA GLN A 409 -8.87 -16.20 -13.75
C GLN A 409 -9.54 -15.22 -12.81
N ARG A 410 -9.34 -15.36 -11.50
CA ARG A 410 -9.83 -14.45 -10.47
C ARG A 410 -8.97 -13.17 -10.42
N PHE A 411 -9.58 -12.05 -10.03
CA PHE A 411 -8.88 -10.76 -9.91
C PHE A 411 -7.64 -10.81 -8.99
N PRO A 412 -7.68 -11.39 -7.76
CA PRO A 412 -6.50 -11.52 -6.91
C PRO A 412 -5.40 -12.40 -7.52
N GLU A 413 -5.77 -13.44 -8.26
CA GLU A 413 -4.81 -14.33 -8.94
C GLU A 413 -4.06 -13.58 -10.04
N LEU A 414 -4.77 -12.74 -10.81
CA LEU A 414 -4.13 -11.90 -11.82
C LEU A 414 -3.16 -10.89 -11.17
N GLN A 415 -3.56 -10.26 -10.07
CA GLN A 415 -2.70 -9.33 -9.34
C GLN A 415 -1.46 -9.98 -8.72
N ALA A 416 -1.51 -11.29 -8.42
CA ALA A 416 -0.39 -12.05 -7.86
C ALA A 416 0.66 -12.45 -8.90
N LEU A 417 0.34 -12.35 -10.19
CA LEU A 417 1.29 -12.59 -11.26
C LEU A 417 2.34 -11.48 -11.37
N SER A 418 3.48 -11.79 -12.00
CA SER A 418 4.46 -10.78 -12.36
C SER A 418 3.90 -9.80 -13.39
N ILE A 419 4.39 -8.57 -13.41
CA ILE A 419 4.02 -7.55 -14.41
C ILE A 419 4.14 -8.11 -15.82
N LYS A 420 5.22 -8.84 -16.10
CA LYS A 420 5.45 -9.52 -17.38
C LYS A 420 4.35 -10.51 -17.71
N ASP A 421 3.95 -11.37 -16.76
CA ASP A 421 2.92 -12.38 -17.00
C ASP A 421 1.54 -11.74 -17.16
N VAL A 422 1.25 -10.66 -16.42
CA VAL A 422 0.01 -9.88 -16.60
C VAL A 422 -0.03 -9.26 -17.99
N ALA A 423 1.08 -8.68 -18.47
CA ALA A 423 1.18 -8.10 -19.82
C ALA A 423 0.92 -9.14 -20.90
N LEU A 424 1.52 -10.33 -20.80
CA LEU A 424 1.30 -11.44 -21.72
C LEU A 424 -0.15 -11.92 -21.71
N LYS A 425 -0.77 -12.06 -20.53
CA LYS A 425 -2.18 -12.46 -20.41
C LYS A 425 -3.12 -11.44 -21.02
N LEU A 426 -2.93 -10.15 -20.76
CA LEU A 426 -3.75 -9.10 -21.36
C LEU A 426 -3.55 -8.95 -22.87
N ALA A 427 -2.38 -9.32 -23.40
CA ALA A 427 -2.13 -9.35 -24.84
C ALA A 427 -2.90 -10.48 -25.53
N ASN A 428 -3.01 -11.63 -24.86
CA ASN A 428 -3.67 -12.83 -25.39
C ASN A 428 -5.19 -12.90 -25.08
N LEU A 429 -5.70 -11.94 -24.28
CA LEU A 429 -7.10 -11.92 -23.90
C LEU A 429 -7.98 -11.56 -25.11
N GLN A 430 -8.72 -12.53 -25.62
CA GLN A 430 -9.67 -12.36 -26.72
C GLN A 430 -11.07 -12.76 -26.25
N LEU A 431 -12.00 -11.81 -26.31
CA LEU A 431 -13.41 -12.05 -26.05
C LEU A 431 -14.21 -11.59 -27.27
N GLU A 432 -15.31 -12.27 -27.56
CA GLU A 432 -16.17 -11.95 -28.70
C GLU A 432 -17.27 -10.93 -28.34
N GLY A 433 -17.80 -10.25 -29.35
CA GLY A 433 -18.92 -9.33 -29.25
C GLY A 433 -18.60 -8.06 -28.42
N VAL A 434 -19.64 -7.47 -27.82
CA VAL A 434 -19.54 -6.22 -27.04
C VAL A 434 -18.52 -6.32 -25.90
N ARG A 435 -18.37 -7.49 -25.30
CA ARG A 435 -17.35 -7.71 -24.25
C ARG A 435 -15.94 -7.57 -24.81
N GLY A 436 -15.71 -8.01 -26.04
CA GLY A 436 -14.41 -7.88 -26.71
C GLY A 436 -14.02 -6.41 -26.96
N GLU A 437 -14.96 -5.56 -27.36
CA GLU A 437 -14.70 -4.13 -27.57
C GLU A 437 -14.35 -3.42 -26.25
N ILE A 438 -15.06 -3.74 -25.18
CA ILE A 438 -14.79 -3.17 -23.83
C ILE A 438 -13.39 -3.59 -23.37
N VAL A 439 -13.05 -4.88 -23.53
CA VAL A 439 -11.74 -5.44 -23.18
C VAL A 439 -10.64 -4.75 -23.98
N ALA A 440 -10.80 -4.59 -25.29
CA ALA A 440 -9.80 -3.97 -26.15
C ALA A 440 -9.44 -2.54 -25.69
N ARG A 441 -10.43 -1.72 -25.33
CA ARG A 441 -10.23 -0.34 -24.85
C ARG A 441 -9.60 -0.29 -23.46
N ALA A 442 -10.15 -1.02 -22.49
CA ALA A 442 -9.66 -0.99 -21.11
C ALA A 442 -8.28 -1.65 -20.98
N ALA A 443 -8.03 -2.75 -21.70
CA ALA A 443 -6.74 -3.42 -21.72
C ALA A 443 -5.64 -2.59 -22.39
N ALA A 444 -5.97 -1.71 -23.36
CA ALA A 444 -4.97 -0.86 -24.02
C ALA A 444 -4.28 0.08 -23.02
N GLY A 445 -5.04 0.73 -22.12
CA GLY A 445 -4.48 1.59 -21.07
C GLY A 445 -3.59 0.81 -20.09
N ALA A 446 -4.06 -0.36 -19.63
CA ALA A 446 -3.26 -1.22 -18.75
C ALA A 446 -1.97 -1.70 -19.43
N ARG A 447 -2.04 -2.15 -20.69
CA ARG A 447 -0.86 -2.60 -21.46
C ARG A 447 0.19 -1.51 -21.63
N SER A 448 -0.22 -0.27 -21.90
CA SER A 448 0.71 0.86 -22.02
C SER A 448 1.49 1.08 -20.72
N LYS A 449 0.80 1.05 -19.57
CA LYS A 449 1.42 1.21 -18.25
C LYS A 449 2.31 0.01 -17.88
N LEU A 450 1.88 -1.22 -18.19
CA LEU A 450 2.70 -2.43 -17.98
C LEU A 450 3.98 -2.39 -18.81
N ALA A 451 3.91 -2.04 -20.09
CA ALA A 451 5.08 -1.91 -20.96
C ALA A 451 6.06 -0.84 -20.43
N CYS A 452 5.55 0.23 -19.80
CA CYS A 452 6.40 1.23 -19.17
C CYS A 452 7.15 0.65 -17.95
N LEU A 453 6.48 -0.15 -17.12
CA LEU A 453 7.10 -0.83 -15.98
C LEU A 453 8.15 -1.86 -16.42
N GLU A 454 7.89 -2.61 -17.48
CA GLU A 454 8.86 -3.55 -18.08
C GLU A 454 10.11 -2.82 -18.56
N ASN A 455 9.95 -1.69 -19.28
CA ASN A 455 11.07 -0.86 -19.74
C ASN A 455 11.89 -0.27 -18.58
N LEU A 456 11.29 -0.08 -17.40
CA LEU A 456 11.98 0.37 -16.19
C LEU A 456 12.62 -0.78 -15.39
N GLY A 457 12.60 -2.03 -15.92
CA GLY A 457 13.16 -3.20 -15.24
C GLY A 457 12.39 -3.61 -13.98
N LEU A 458 11.08 -3.37 -13.95
CA LEU A 458 10.18 -3.74 -12.83
C LEU A 458 9.26 -4.92 -13.17
N ASP A 459 9.55 -5.63 -14.25
CA ASP A 459 8.80 -6.75 -14.79
C ASP A 459 8.61 -7.92 -13.80
N TYR A 460 9.52 -8.07 -12.85
CA TYR A 460 9.49 -9.08 -11.78
C TYR A 460 8.52 -8.77 -10.64
N LEU A 461 8.04 -7.53 -10.49
CA LEU A 461 7.12 -7.14 -9.44
C LEU A 461 5.72 -7.72 -9.71
N THR A 462 4.96 -7.95 -8.64
CA THR A 462 3.53 -8.30 -8.74
C THR A 462 2.67 -7.06 -8.50
N LEU A 463 1.50 -7.00 -9.12
CA LEU A 463 0.58 -5.87 -8.91
C LEU A 463 0.03 -5.83 -7.47
N SER A 464 -0.07 -6.99 -6.81
CA SER A 464 -0.52 -7.11 -5.41
C SER A 464 0.53 -6.70 -4.39
N ARG A 465 1.81 -6.51 -4.79
CA ARG A 465 2.90 -6.20 -3.85
C ARG A 465 2.61 -4.91 -3.09
N PRO A 466 2.60 -4.94 -1.73
CA PRO A 466 2.32 -3.76 -0.92
C PRO A 466 3.38 -2.66 -1.12
N GLY A 467 2.94 -1.42 -1.32
CA GLY A 467 3.83 -0.28 -1.58
C GLY A 467 4.91 -0.08 -0.51
N ARG A 468 4.59 -0.34 0.77
CA ARG A 468 5.53 -0.25 1.89
C ARG A 468 6.69 -1.25 1.85
N THR A 469 6.62 -2.30 1.02
CA THR A 469 7.67 -3.31 0.86
C THR A 469 8.61 -3.02 -0.30
N LEU A 470 8.36 -1.94 -1.03
CA LEU A 470 9.18 -1.50 -2.14
C LEU A 470 10.44 -0.78 -1.63
N SER A 471 11.54 -0.98 -2.32
CA SER A 471 12.73 -0.14 -2.12
C SER A 471 12.48 1.28 -2.65
N GLY A 472 13.27 2.26 -2.20
CA GLY A 472 13.15 3.64 -2.67
C GLY A 472 13.18 3.74 -4.19
N GLY A 473 14.15 3.11 -4.83
CA GLY A 473 14.28 3.12 -6.29
C GLY A 473 13.17 2.38 -7.03
N GLU A 474 12.58 1.30 -6.46
CA GLU A 474 11.39 0.66 -7.05
C GLU A 474 10.19 1.61 -7.01
N LEU A 475 9.95 2.25 -5.85
CA LEU A 475 8.84 3.17 -5.67
C LEU A 475 8.92 4.37 -6.61
N GLU A 476 10.10 4.94 -6.78
CA GLU A 476 10.35 6.08 -7.64
C GLU A 476 10.09 5.73 -9.11
N ARG A 477 10.60 4.59 -9.57
CA ARG A 477 10.32 4.08 -10.93
C ARG A 477 8.83 3.77 -11.15
N ILE A 478 8.13 3.25 -10.14
CA ILE A 478 6.67 3.04 -10.20
C ILE A 478 5.93 4.36 -10.37
N ARG A 479 6.31 5.39 -9.62
CA ARG A 479 5.73 6.74 -9.76
C ARG A 479 6.00 7.33 -11.14
N LEU A 480 7.22 7.17 -11.63
CA LEU A 480 7.58 7.60 -12.98
C LEU A 480 6.75 6.89 -14.05
N ALA A 481 6.56 5.57 -13.93
CA ALA A 481 5.72 4.80 -14.85
C ALA A 481 4.25 5.25 -14.83
N ALA A 482 3.73 5.59 -13.66
CA ALA A 482 2.36 6.11 -13.52
C ALA A 482 2.18 7.44 -14.28
N GLN A 483 3.16 8.35 -14.17
CA GLN A 483 3.13 9.65 -14.87
C GLN A 483 3.30 9.51 -16.39
N LEU A 484 4.17 8.62 -16.84
CA LEU A 484 4.33 8.31 -18.26
C LEU A 484 3.06 7.81 -18.93
N GLY A 485 2.29 6.99 -18.19
CA GLY A 485 1.02 6.46 -18.67
C GLY A 485 -0.10 7.51 -18.80
N SER A 486 0.10 8.73 -18.27
CA SER A 486 -0.91 9.81 -18.33
C SER A 486 -1.02 10.49 -19.71
N GLY A 487 0.00 10.34 -20.56
CA GLY A 487 0.02 10.93 -21.91
C GLY A 487 0.05 12.47 -21.94
N LEU A 488 0.41 13.13 -20.84
CA LEU A 488 0.51 14.59 -20.78
C LEU A 488 1.61 15.10 -21.70
N SER A 489 1.34 16.20 -22.39
CA SER A 489 2.29 16.89 -23.28
C SER A 489 2.35 18.39 -22.97
N GLY A 490 3.50 19.01 -23.23
CA GLY A 490 3.72 20.43 -22.97
C GLY A 490 3.90 20.79 -21.50
N VAL A 491 4.31 19.84 -20.67
CA VAL A 491 4.49 19.94 -19.21
C VAL A 491 5.97 19.97 -18.86
N LEU A 492 6.32 20.59 -17.73
CA LEU A 492 7.65 20.50 -17.11
C LEU A 492 7.62 19.36 -16.07
N TYR A 493 8.37 18.29 -16.33
CA TYR A 493 8.63 17.26 -15.33
C TYR A 493 9.88 17.60 -14.54
N VAL A 494 9.78 17.59 -13.20
CA VAL A 494 10.91 17.83 -12.30
C VAL A 494 11.16 16.58 -11.47
N LEU A 495 12.38 16.03 -11.56
CA LEU A 495 12.79 14.81 -10.87
C LEU A 495 13.97 15.09 -9.93
N ASP A 496 14.00 14.42 -8.75
CA ASP A 496 15.07 14.55 -7.77
C ASP A 496 15.84 13.24 -7.64
N GLU A 497 17.08 13.23 -8.07
CA GLU A 497 18.03 12.10 -8.00
C GLU A 497 17.43 10.73 -8.38
N PRO A 498 16.74 10.59 -9.53
CA PRO A 498 16.00 9.38 -9.88
C PRO A 498 16.90 8.14 -10.11
N THR A 499 18.23 8.29 -10.16
CA THR A 499 19.16 7.16 -10.22
C THR A 499 19.61 6.64 -8.87
N THR A 500 19.19 7.27 -7.76
CA THR A 500 19.62 6.87 -6.42
C THR A 500 19.31 5.41 -6.13
N GLY A 501 20.34 4.61 -5.82
CA GLY A 501 20.23 3.18 -5.55
C GLY A 501 20.03 2.30 -6.79
N LEU A 502 20.12 2.83 -8.00
CA LEU A 502 20.04 2.06 -9.24
C LEU A 502 21.39 1.42 -9.60
N HIS A 503 21.31 0.28 -10.26
CA HIS A 503 22.45 -0.28 -10.98
C HIS A 503 22.67 0.51 -12.29
N PRO A 504 23.92 0.65 -12.83
CA PRO A 504 24.17 1.36 -14.08
C PRO A 504 23.28 0.94 -15.25
N LYS A 505 23.00 -0.36 -15.38
CA LYS A 505 22.06 -0.89 -16.38
C LYS A 505 20.64 -0.32 -16.22
N ASP A 506 20.17 -0.17 -14.98
CA ASP A 506 18.84 0.35 -14.69
C ASP A 506 18.81 1.88 -14.93
N ALA A 507 19.93 2.59 -14.71
CA ALA A 507 20.08 4.01 -15.01
C ALA A 507 20.00 4.29 -16.53
N GLU A 508 20.61 3.45 -17.37
CA GLU A 508 20.46 3.53 -18.82
C GLU A 508 19.00 3.37 -19.27
N ALA A 509 18.28 2.39 -18.70
CA ALA A 509 16.86 2.18 -18.98
C ALA A 509 16.03 3.41 -18.58
N LEU A 510 16.33 4.00 -17.42
CA LEU A 510 15.69 5.24 -16.95
C LEU A 510 15.90 6.39 -17.93
N VAL A 511 17.13 6.59 -18.42
CA VAL A 511 17.44 7.62 -19.45
C VAL A 511 16.56 7.46 -20.69
N GLN A 512 16.37 6.22 -21.18
CA GLN A 512 15.49 5.98 -22.33
C GLN A 512 14.04 6.38 -22.05
N VAL A 513 13.57 6.16 -20.84
CA VAL A 513 12.24 6.56 -20.40
C VAL A 513 12.10 8.08 -20.34
N LEU A 514 13.10 8.80 -19.77
CA LEU A 514 13.11 10.26 -19.71
C LEU A 514 13.15 10.89 -21.12
N LYS A 515 13.91 10.30 -22.05
CA LYS A 515 13.92 10.72 -23.45
C LYS A 515 12.57 10.50 -24.16
N ARG A 516 11.85 9.43 -23.83
CA ARG A 516 10.48 9.24 -24.34
C ARG A 516 9.52 10.30 -23.81
N LEU A 517 9.62 10.68 -22.52
CA LEU A 517 8.86 11.81 -21.96
C LEU A 517 9.13 13.09 -22.73
N GLN A 518 10.39 13.37 -23.01
CA GLN A 518 10.80 14.52 -23.80
C GLN A 518 10.21 14.47 -25.23
N ALA A 519 10.27 13.30 -25.87
CA ALA A 519 9.75 13.11 -27.24
C ALA A 519 8.23 13.35 -27.38
N LEU A 520 7.47 13.26 -26.27
CA LEU A 520 6.06 13.65 -26.21
C LEU A 520 5.83 15.17 -26.18
N GLY A 521 6.90 15.97 -26.30
CA GLY A 521 6.84 17.44 -26.29
C GLY A 521 6.93 18.06 -24.90
N ASN A 522 7.43 17.31 -23.91
CA ASN A 522 7.62 17.78 -22.54
C ASN A 522 9.05 18.33 -22.33
N THR A 523 9.18 19.22 -21.34
CA THR A 523 10.48 19.59 -20.78
C THR A 523 10.77 18.70 -19.58
N VAL A 524 11.93 18.06 -19.55
CA VAL A 524 12.32 17.16 -18.45
C VAL A 524 13.51 17.77 -17.73
N LEU A 525 13.35 18.17 -16.49
CA LEU A 525 14.38 18.74 -15.63
C LEU A 525 14.70 17.78 -14.51
N VAL A 526 15.95 17.37 -14.41
CA VAL A 526 16.40 16.37 -13.44
C VAL A 526 17.51 16.95 -12.59
N VAL A 527 17.37 16.88 -11.27
CA VAL A 527 18.48 17.11 -10.34
C VAL A 527 19.28 15.82 -10.26
N GLU A 528 20.52 15.81 -10.72
CA GLU A 528 21.30 14.58 -10.82
C GLU A 528 22.82 14.80 -10.77
N HIS A 529 23.50 13.71 -10.40
CA HIS A 529 24.95 13.63 -10.34
C HIS A 529 25.51 12.37 -11.01
N ASP A 530 24.61 11.50 -11.52
CA ASP A 530 25.02 10.29 -12.27
C ASP A 530 25.55 10.65 -13.64
N ARG A 531 26.70 10.07 -14.00
CA ARG A 531 27.39 10.34 -15.25
C ARG A 531 26.56 9.99 -16.47
N THR A 532 25.85 8.87 -16.46
CA THR A 532 25.03 8.38 -17.58
C THR A 532 23.92 9.36 -17.90
N VAL A 533 23.27 9.91 -16.87
CA VAL A 533 22.18 10.89 -17.02
C VAL A 533 22.73 12.23 -17.53
N MET A 534 23.85 12.72 -16.98
CA MET A 534 24.46 13.96 -17.40
C MET A 534 24.98 13.90 -18.86
N GLU A 535 25.56 12.77 -19.27
CA GLU A 535 26.04 12.59 -20.66
C GLU A 535 24.89 12.48 -21.67
N ALA A 536 23.68 12.09 -21.21
CA ALA A 536 22.49 11.99 -22.04
C ALA A 536 21.69 13.29 -22.14
N ALA A 537 22.01 14.31 -21.34
CA ALA A 537 21.28 15.58 -21.27
C ALA A 537 21.55 16.46 -22.50
N ASP A 538 20.52 17.18 -22.94
CA ASP A 538 20.66 18.22 -23.99
C ASP A 538 21.25 19.50 -23.41
N TRP A 539 20.92 19.79 -22.14
CA TRP A 539 21.33 20.99 -21.43
C TRP A 539 21.67 20.68 -19.97
N LEU A 540 22.78 21.28 -19.52
CA LEU A 540 23.22 21.12 -18.11
C LEU A 540 23.28 22.48 -17.43
N VAL A 541 22.98 22.51 -16.15
CA VAL A 541 23.15 23.66 -15.26
C VAL A 541 23.98 23.19 -14.08
N ASP A 542 25.19 23.73 -13.92
CA ASP A 542 26.09 23.40 -12.81
C ASP A 542 25.97 24.46 -11.71
N MET A 543 25.52 24.02 -10.53
CA MET A 543 25.30 24.86 -9.36
C MET A 543 26.51 24.80 -8.41
N GLY A 544 26.93 25.96 -7.88
CA GLY A 544 28.10 26.00 -7.01
C GLY A 544 28.36 27.37 -6.42
N PRO A 545 29.66 27.70 -6.20
CA PRO A 545 30.81 26.80 -6.25
C PRO A 545 30.93 25.82 -5.07
N GLY A 546 30.21 26.05 -3.96
CA GLY A 546 30.25 25.25 -2.76
C GLY A 546 28.87 24.89 -2.23
N ALA A 547 28.77 24.67 -0.91
CA ALA A 547 27.54 24.30 -0.22
C ALA A 547 27.02 25.44 0.71
N GLY A 548 25.72 25.48 0.96
CA GLY A 548 25.09 26.46 1.86
C GLY A 548 25.34 27.90 1.43
N THR A 549 25.91 28.72 2.28
CA THR A 549 26.24 30.15 2.00
C THR A 549 27.32 30.31 0.92
N ALA A 550 28.19 29.30 0.72
CA ALA A 550 29.19 29.28 -0.34
C ALA A 550 28.65 28.71 -1.67
N GLY A 551 27.39 28.29 -1.70
CA GLY A 551 26.68 27.85 -2.91
C GLY A 551 25.73 28.92 -3.45
N GLY A 552 24.73 28.47 -4.23
CA GLY A 552 23.62 29.30 -4.68
C GLY A 552 23.88 30.10 -5.97
N GLU A 553 24.95 29.79 -6.70
CA GLU A 553 25.31 30.42 -7.97
C GLU A 553 25.25 29.40 -9.12
N VAL A 554 25.01 29.87 -10.33
CA VAL A 554 25.21 29.08 -11.56
C VAL A 554 26.64 29.24 -12.02
N THR A 555 27.46 28.21 -11.88
CA THR A 555 28.87 28.20 -12.25
C THR A 555 29.07 27.98 -13.73
N ALA A 556 28.19 27.19 -14.35
CA ALA A 556 28.20 26.93 -15.79
C ALA A 556 26.80 26.50 -16.27
N GLN A 557 26.46 26.80 -17.52
CA GLN A 557 25.27 26.25 -18.17
C GLN A 557 25.54 26.03 -19.66
N GLY A 558 24.86 25.07 -20.26
CA GLY A 558 24.99 24.77 -21.69
C GLY A 558 25.04 23.28 -22.00
N THR A 559 25.59 22.94 -23.13
CA THR A 559 25.80 21.54 -23.54
C THR A 559 26.92 20.90 -22.72
N LEU A 560 26.98 19.56 -22.73
CA LEU A 560 28.05 18.79 -22.07
C LEU A 560 29.45 19.27 -22.46
N ALA A 561 29.64 19.58 -23.73
CA ALA A 561 30.94 20.11 -24.26
C ALA A 561 31.27 21.48 -23.64
N ALA A 562 30.30 22.37 -23.54
CA ALA A 562 30.47 23.69 -22.94
C ALA A 562 30.81 23.56 -21.42
N LEU A 563 30.17 22.64 -20.71
CA LEU A 563 30.45 22.40 -19.31
C LEU A 563 31.87 21.87 -19.07
N LYS A 564 32.31 20.88 -19.88
CA LYS A 564 33.67 20.31 -19.84
C LYS A 564 34.76 21.35 -20.17
N ALA A 565 34.46 22.34 -20.99
CA ALA A 565 35.39 23.41 -21.34
C ALA A 565 35.45 24.57 -20.32
N ASN A 566 34.49 24.64 -19.40
CA ASN A 566 34.43 25.73 -18.42
C ASN A 566 35.35 25.45 -17.20
N PRO A 567 36.39 26.28 -16.96
CA PRO A 567 37.33 26.06 -15.86
C PRO A 567 36.73 26.26 -14.46
N HIS A 568 35.58 26.92 -14.35
CA HIS A 568 34.89 27.16 -13.08
C HIS A 568 33.90 26.04 -12.71
N SER A 569 33.63 25.10 -13.63
CA SER A 569 32.74 23.98 -13.37
C SER A 569 33.47 22.80 -12.73
N LEU A 570 33.17 22.54 -11.47
CA LEU A 570 33.68 21.34 -10.76
C LEU A 570 33.19 20.05 -11.44
N THR A 571 31.96 20.05 -11.86
CA THR A 571 31.33 18.90 -12.58
C THR A 571 32.00 18.71 -13.95
N GLY A 572 32.26 19.80 -14.67
CA GLY A 572 32.99 19.75 -15.97
C GLY A 572 34.40 19.21 -15.82
N ALA A 573 35.15 19.62 -14.81
CA ALA A 573 36.49 19.13 -14.51
C ALA A 573 36.48 17.62 -14.16
N TRP A 574 35.46 17.16 -13.42
CA TRP A 574 35.28 15.74 -13.09
C TRP A 574 34.92 14.90 -14.34
N LEU A 575 33.96 15.37 -15.14
CA LEU A 575 33.53 14.68 -16.37
C LEU A 575 34.63 14.62 -17.45
N SER A 576 35.54 15.59 -17.47
CA SER A 576 36.71 15.59 -18.38
C SER A 576 37.87 14.74 -17.87
N GLY A 577 37.80 14.19 -16.64
CA GLY A 577 38.85 13.39 -16.03
C GLY A 577 40.05 14.21 -15.50
N GLN A 578 39.94 15.55 -15.45
CA GLN A 578 40.96 16.40 -14.87
C GLN A 578 41.12 16.27 -13.36
N VAL A 579 40.01 15.91 -12.67
CA VAL A 579 40.01 15.65 -11.23
C VAL A 579 40.04 14.13 -11.02
N GLN A 580 41.18 13.60 -10.59
CA GLN A 580 41.34 12.21 -10.17
C GLN A 580 41.43 12.16 -8.66
N ASN A 581 40.41 11.61 -7.99
CA ASN A 581 40.46 11.27 -6.58
C ASN A 581 41.29 9.99 -6.37
N ALA A 582 42.60 10.08 -6.59
CA ALA A 582 43.51 8.97 -6.29
C ALA A 582 43.79 8.89 -4.78
N LEU A 583 42.94 8.21 -4.04
CA LEU A 583 43.28 7.81 -2.68
C LEU A 583 44.35 6.73 -2.71
N PRO A 584 45.39 6.80 -1.85
CA PRO A 584 46.39 5.75 -1.74
C PRO A 584 45.70 4.42 -1.37
N ARG A 585 45.80 3.43 -2.25
CA ARG A 585 45.22 2.11 -1.99
C ARG A 585 46.06 1.41 -0.93
N ARG A 586 45.51 1.14 0.26
CA ARG A 586 46.06 0.17 1.20
C ARG A 586 45.97 -1.22 0.56
N HIS A 587 47.09 -1.94 0.54
CA HIS A 587 47.07 -3.34 0.15
C HIS A 587 46.42 -4.19 1.24
N PHE A 588 45.11 -4.46 1.06
CA PHE A 588 44.38 -5.42 1.89
C PHE A 588 44.48 -6.82 1.27
N ASN A 589 45.02 -7.77 2.03
CA ASN A 589 45.12 -9.15 1.54
C ASN A 589 43.92 -9.98 2.03
N ALA A 590 42.87 -10.01 1.25
CA ALA A 590 41.64 -10.73 1.55
C ALA A 590 41.83 -12.24 1.74
N ALA A 591 42.88 -12.82 1.14
CA ALA A 591 43.19 -14.28 1.26
C ALA A 591 43.74 -14.66 2.64
N LYS A 592 44.41 -13.72 3.30
CA LYS A 592 45.03 -13.93 4.64
C LYS A 592 44.17 -13.39 5.78
N ALA A 593 43.08 -12.67 5.46
CA ALA A 593 42.17 -12.10 6.46
C ALA A 593 41.29 -13.20 7.07
N ASP A 594 40.96 -13.03 8.35
CA ASP A 594 39.91 -13.80 8.99
C ASP A 594 38.59 -13.59 8.23
N LYS A 595 37.66 -14.53 8.35
CA LYS A 595 36.45 -14.54 7.51
C LYS A 595 35.20 -14.61 8.35
N LEU A 596 34.23 -13.80 7.98
CA LEU A 596 32.85 -13.98 8.39
C LEU A 596 32.14 -14.79 7.30
N GLU A 597 31.58 -15.94 7.65
CA GLU A 597 30.91 -16.83 6.69
C GLU A 597 29.45 -17.06 7.10
N LEU A 598 28.53 -16.76 6.20
CA LEU A 598 27.12 -17.10 6.29
C LEU A 598 26.83 -18.19 5.27
N LYS A 599 26.28 -19.33 5.70
CA LYS A 599 25.98 -20.46 4.83
C LYS A 599 24.47 -20.73 4.78
N GLY A 600 24.00 -21.13 3.61
CA GLY A 600 22.65 -21.63 3.45
C GLY A 600 21.57 -20.58 3.65
N ALA A 601 21.80 -19.33 3.26
CA ALA A 601 20.79 -18.28 3.35
C ALA A 601 19.63 -18.56 2.39
N VAL A 602 18.42 -18.71 2.94
CA VAL A 602 17.17 -18.93 2.22
C VAL A 602 16.13 -17.94 2.69
N GLY A 603 15.28 -17.53 1.78
CA GLY A 603 14.19 -16.59 2.08
C GLY A 603 13.94 -15.65 0.93
N ARG A 604 12.70 -15.31 0.68
CA ARG A 604 12.28 -14.54 -0.48
C ARG A 604 12.85 -15.12 -1.77
N ASN A 605 13.77 -14.40 -2.45
CA ASN A 605 14.41 -14.85 -3.70
C ASN A 605 15.78 -15.52 -3.49
N LEU A 606 16.29 -15.65 -2.27
CA LEU A 606 17.56 -16.31 -1.98
C LEU A 606 17.43 -17.83 -2.16
N LYS A 607 18.36 -18.42 -2.92
CA LYS A 607 18.38 -19.84 -3.27
C LYS A 607 19.60 -20.52 -2.63
N ASN A 608 19.59 -20.71 -1.30
CA ASN A 608 20.67 -21.36 -0.56
C ASN A 608 22.03 -20.67 -0.80
N VAL A 609 22.08 -19.35 -0.55
CA VAL A 609 23.25 -18.53 -0.86
C VAL A 609 24.26 -18.58 0.26
N ASN A 610 25.55 -18.77 -0.10
CA ASN A 610 26.68 -18.65 0.81
C ASN A 610 27.36 -17.29 0.60
N LEU A 611 27.79 -16.65 1.70
CA LEU A 611 28.48 -15.37 1.68
C LEU A 611 29.72 -15.44 2.56
N THR A 612 30.87 -15.01 2.02
CA THR A 612 32.13 -14.88 2.76
C THR A 612 32.60 -13.44 2.71
N ILE A 613 32.83 -12.84 3.88
CA ILE A 613 33.30 -11.46 4.03
C ILE A 613 34.66 -11.48 4.73
N PRO A 614 35.71 -10.93 4.14
CA PRO A 614 37.00 -10.82 4.82
C PRO A 614 36.94 -9.73 5.89
N VAL A 615 37.41 -10.07 7.11
CA VAL A 615 37.41 -9.18 8.26
C VAL A 615 38.50 -8.09 8.10
N GLY A 616 38.21 -6.88 8.53
CA GLY A 616 39.12 -5.72 8.45
C GLY A 616 39.22 -5.03 7.10
N GLY A 617 38.37 -5.41 6.13
CA GLY A 617 38.31 -4.83 4.81
C GLY A 617 36.98 -4.07 4.53
N LEU A 618 36.98 -3.27 3.47
CA LEU A 618 35.76 -2.71 2.90
C LEU A 618 35.17 -3.71 1.89
N THR A 619 34.01 -4.27 2.22
CA THR A 619 33.28 -5.19 1.33
C THR A 619 32.08 -4.51 0.73
N VAL A 620 31.95 -4.54 -0.60
CA VAL A 620 30.83 -3.94 -1.33
C VAL A 620 29.97 -5.04 -1.94
N ILE A 621 28.66 -5.00 -1.66
CA ILE A 621 27.67 -5.92 -2.23
C ILE A 621 26.96 -5.21 -3.37
N THR A 622 27.13 -5.71 -4.58
CA THR A 622 26.58 -5.11 -5.81
C THR A 622 25.62 -6.06 -6.53
N GLY A 623 24.93 -5.55 -7.53
CA GLY A 623 24.03 -6.32 -8.38
C GLY A 623 22.79 -5.51 -8.77
N VAL A 624 22.06 -5.98 -9.78
CA VAL A 624 20.83 -5.34 -10.27
C VAL A 624 19.76 -5.18 -9.19
N SER A 625 18.80 -4.30 -9.43
CA SER A 625 17.66 -4.12 -8.54
C SER A 625 16.88 -5.44 -8.40
N GLY A 626 16.39 -5.76 -7.20
CA GLY A 626 15.66 -7.02 -6.95
C GLY A 626 16.54 -8.29 -6.86
N SER A 627 17.88 -8.21 -7.03
CA SER A 627 18.76 -9.40 -6.97
C SER A 627 18.90 -10.06 -5.60
N GLY A 628 18.37 -9.47 -4.53
CA GLY A 628 18.42 -10.04 -3.18
C GLY A 628 19.52 -9.47 -2.26
N LYS A 629 20.21 -8.38 -2.65
CA LYS A 629 21.26 -7.73 -1.83
C LYS A 629 20.78 -7.40 -0.42
N SER A 630 19.70 -6.66 -0.30
CA SER A 630 19.13 -6.28 1.00
C SER A 630 18.61 -7.48 1.78
N THR A 631 18.02 -8.45 1.09
CA THR A 631 17.55 -9.70 1.70
C THR A 631 18.70 -10.47 2.34
N LEU A 632 19.84 -10.57 1.66
CA LEU A 632 21.03 -11.28 2.17
C LEU A 632 21.68 -10.53 3.34
N ILE A 633 21.87 -9.21 3.21
CA ILE A 633 22.63 -8.44 4.20
C ILE A 633 21.74 -7.92 5.33
N VAL A 634 20.63 -7.20 4.99
CA VAL A 634 19.82 -6.50 5.98
C VAL A 634 18.83 -7.42 6.67
N ASP A 635 18.21 -8.36 5.90
CA ASP A 635 17.17 -9.23 6.44
C ASP A 635 17.70 -10.56 6.97
N THR A 636 18.93 -11.00 6.59
CA THR A 636 19.53 -12.27 7.02
C THR A 636 20.77 -12.06 7.88
N LEU A 637 21.86 -11.50 7.31
CA LEU A 637 23.15 -11.40 8.01
C LEU A 637 23.11 -10.45 9.21
N LEU A 638 22.53 -9.27 9.05
CA LEU A 638 22.51 -8.25 10.11
C LEU A 638 21.77 -8.71 11.38
N PRO A 639 20.56 -9.30 11.31
CA PRO A 639 19.91 -9.87 12.49
C PRO A 639 20.68 -11.02 13.10
N ALA A 640 21.26 -11.91 12.27
CA ALA A 640 22.07 -13.04 12.73
C ALA A 640 23.31 -12.59 13.52
N LEU A 641 24.05 -11.61 13.01
CA LEU A 641 25.21 -11.03 13.71
C LEU A 641 24.80 -10.30 15.00
N LYS A 642 23.72 -9.51 14.97
CA LYS A 642 23.22 -8.82 16.18
C LYS A 642 22.85 -9.81 17.27
N ALA A 643 22.26 -10.96 16.93
CA ALA A 643 21.88 -12.00 17.88
C ALA A 643 23.10 -12.58 18.62
N VAL A 644 24.21 -12.78 17.91
CA VAL A 644 25.43 -13.35 18.46
C VAL A 644 26.24 -12.32 19.24
N VAL A 645 26.46 -11.14 18.65
CA VAL A 645 27.37 -10.11 19.19
C VAL A 645 26.75 -9.38 20.38
N SER A 646 25.48 -8.99 20.35
CA SER A 646 24.86 -8.21 21.42
C SER A 646 24.46 -9.03 22.64
N LYS A 647 24.51 -10.35 22.59
CA LYS A 647 24.01 -11.29 23.63
C LYS A 647 22.55 -11.01 24.07
N ASP A 648 21.88 -10.12 23.39
CA ASP A 648 20.49 -9.74 23.63
C ASP A 648 19.62 -10.20 22.46
N ALA A 649 18.96 -11.32 22.64
CA ALA A 649 18.07 -11.89 21.63
C ALA A 649 16.91 -10.95 21.21
N LYS A 650 16.61 -9.93 22.03
CA LYS A 650 15.58 -8.90 21.71
C LYS A 650 16.09 -7.88 20.69
N ALA A 651 17.39 -7.63 20.64
CA ALA A 651 17.99 -6.69 19.68
C ALA A 651 18.11 -7.29 18.27
N ALA A 652 17.99 -8.60 18.13
CA ALA A 652 18.26 -9.30 16.89
C ALA A 652 17.13 -9.22 15.85
N GLY A 653 15.88 -8.97 16.24
CA GLY A 653 14.75 -9.10 15.32
C GLY A 653 14.58 -10.52 14.75
N ALA A 654 13.50 -10.79 14.05
CA ALA A 654 13.33 -12.06 13.33
C ALA A 654 14.08 -11.98 11.99
N GLY A 655 15.29 -12.54 11.92
CA GLY A 655 16.05 -12.69 10.67
C GLY A 655 15.46 -13.78 9.77
N LEU A 656 15.81 -13.74 8.47
CA LEU A 656 15.46 -14.82 7.54
C LEU A 656 16.32 -16.06 7.81
N PRO A 657 15.83 -17.28 7.44
CA PRO A 657 16.53 -18.53 7.72
C PRO A 657 17.87 -18.64 7.02
N PHE A 658 18.83 -19.23 7.72
CA PHE A 658 20.15 -19.63 7.22
C PHE A 658 20.62 -20.90 7.97
N SER A 659 21.62 -21.58 7.45
CA SER A 659 22.12 -22.81 8.06
C SER A 659 23.16 -22.56 9.15
N GLU A 660 24.21 -21.79 8.86
CA GLU A 660 25.38 -21.61 9.74
C GLU A 660 25.97 -20.21 9.61
N LEU A 661 26.52 -19.69 10.72
CA LEU A 661 27.24 -18.41 10.77
C LEU A 661 28.58 -18.64 11.55
N TYR A 662 29.72 -18.36 10.90
CA TYR A 662 31.06 -18.45 11.47
C TYR A 662 31.75 -17.09 11.45
N GLY A 663 32.69 -16.86 12.38
CA GLY A 663 33.49 -15.65 12.42
C GLY A 663 32.80 -14.45 13.06
N ALA A 664 31.65 -14.63 13.72
CA ALA A 664 30.98 -13.57 14.46
C ALA A 664 31.78 -13.10 15.68
N GLU A 665 32.64 -13.92 16.21
CA GLU A 665 33.56 -13.66 17.35
C GLU A 665 34.58 -12.55 17.05
N TYR A 666 34.85 -12.24 15.81
CA TYR A 666 35.75 -11.14 15.41
C TYR A 666 35.14 -9.76 15.57
N PHE A 667 33.88 -9.65 16.00
CA PHE A 667 33.14 -8.38 16.08
C PHE A 667 32.65 -8.10 17.50
N ASP A 668 33.03 -6.95 18.06
CA ASP A 668 32.55 -6.48 19.37
C ASP A 668 31.20 -5.80 19.28
N GLN A 669 30.88 -5.17 18.14
CA GLN A 669 29.67 -4.40 17.93
C GLN A 669 29.23 -4.43 16.47
N VAL A 670 27.90 -4.39 16.27
CA VAL A 670 27.29 -4.29 14.94
C VAL A 670 26.48 -2.98 14.84
N VAL A 671 26.95 -2.08 13.97
CA VAL A 671 26.27 -0.81 13.68
C VAL A 671 25.60 -0.87 12.33
N SER A 672 24.32 -0.52 12.28
CA SER A 672 23.54 -0.43 11.04
C SER A 672 23.24 1.01 10.76
N VAL A 673 23.60 1.49 9.57
CA VAL A 673 23.23 2.80 9.03
C VAL A 673 22.34 2.57 7.83
N ASP A 674 21.15 3.17 7.84
CA ASP A 674 20.17 3.07 6.76
C ASP A 674 19.82 4.46 6.17
N GLN A 675 19.00 4.48 5.13
CA GLN A 675 18.51 5.70 4.49
C GLN A 675 17.25 6.27 5.14
N ALA A 676 16.86 5.76 6.32
CA ALA A 676 15.69 6.27 7.01
C ALA A 676 15.89 7.75 7.42
N PRO A 677 14.83 8.56 7.38
CA PRO A 677 14.89 9.94 7.83
C PRO A 677 15.37 10.02 9.29
N ILE A 678 16.14 11.05 9.60
CA ILE A 678 16.62 11.31 10.95
C ILE A 678 15.43 11.52 11.89
N GLY A 679 15.17 10.50 12.73
CA GLY A 679 14.08 10.50 13.70
C GLY A 679 12.70 10.15 13.12
N ARG A 680 11.78 9.78 14.03
CA ARG A 680 10.43 9.29 13.68
C ARG A 680 9.35 10.38 13.69
N SER A 681 9.70 11.62 13.94
CA SER A 681 8.76 12.74 14.04
C SER A 681 9.23 13.95 13.24
N THR A 682 8.29 14.78 12.81
CA THR A 682 8.52 16.09 12.18
C THR A 682 9.34 17.06 13.03
N ARG A 683 9.45 16.77 14.33
CA ARG A 683 10.24 17.55 15.30
C ARG A 683 11.71 17.17 15.32
N SER A 684 12.10 16.05 14.74
CA SER A 684 13.48 15.59 14.72
C SER A 684 14.34 16.50 13.84
N ASN A 685 15.54 16.83 14.33
CA ASN A 685 16.54 17.58 13.60
C ASN A 685 17.96 17.07 13.90
N ALA A 686 18.95 17.52 13.16
CA ALA A 686 20.33 17.06 13.29
C ALA A 686 20.88 17.29 14.71
N ALA A 687 20.62 18.43 15.32
CA ALA A 687 21.12 18.76 16.67
C ALA A 687 20.52 17.85 17.76
N SER A 688 19.23 17.52 17.67
CA SER A 688 18.60 16.59 18.62
C SER A 688 19.02 15.14 18.38
N TYR A 689 19.24 14.75 17.14
CA TYR A 689 19.69 13.39 16.80
C TYR A 689 21.12 13.11 17.25
N THR A 690 22.03 14.05 17.05
CA THR A 690 23.43 13.94 17.48
C THR A 690 23.64 14.16 18.98
N GLY A 691 22.58 14.56 19.72
CA GLY A 691 22.68 14.92 21.14
C GLY A 691 23.27 16.29 21.39
N ALA A 692 23.74 17.02 20.38
CA ALA A 692 24.34 18.37 20.51
C ALA A 692 23.37 19.39 21.13
N PHE A 693 22.07 19.19 21.00
CA PHE A 693 21.07 20.12 21.54
C PHE A 693 20.97 20.04 23.06
N THR A 694 21.42 18.98 23.72
CA THR A 694 21.40 18.86 25.18
C THR A 694 22.37 19.82 25.84
N PRO A 695 23.69 19.83 25.54
CA PRO A 695 24.62 20.82 26.13
C PRO A 695 24.27 22.26 25.72
N ILE A 696 23.72 22.49 24.52
CA ILE A 696 23.25 23.84 24.15
C ILE A 696 22.14 24.31 25.09
N ARG A 697 21.16 23.49 25.43
CA ARG A 697 20.09 23.85 26.37
C ARG A 697 20.59 24.07 27.79
N GLU A 698 21.56 23.30 28.22
CA GLU A 698 22.22 23.45 29.50
C GLU A 698 22.95 24.80 29.57
N LEU A 699 23.72 25.15 28.53
CA LEU A 699 24.40 26.44 28.44
C LEU A 699 23.41 27.60 28.51
N PHE A 700 22.27 27.54 27.82
CA PHE A 700 21.23 28.58 27.91
C PHE A 700 20.59 28.65 29.30
N ALA A 701 20.47 27.55 30.04
CA ALA A 701 19.93 27.51 31.39
C ALA A 701 20.90 28.12 32.42
N GLU A 702 22.19 28.18 32.12
CA GLU A 702 23.22 28.75 32.96
C GLU A 702 23.37 30.28 32.82
N THR A 703 22.74 30.90 31.81
CA THR A 703 22.73 32.35 31.63
C THR A 703 22.13 33.06 32.84
N LEU A 704 22.59 34.29 33.13
CA LEU A 704 22.15 35.07 34.29
C LEU A 704 20.63 35.24 34.29
N THR A 705 20.06 35.68 33.16
CA THR A 705 18.62 35.89 33.02
C THR A 705 17.82 34.60 33.17
N ALA A 706 18.35 33.44 32.71
CA ALA A 706 17.68 32.16 32.88
C ALA A 706 17.63 31.76 34.37
N ARG A 707 18.72 31.94 35.11
CA ARG A 707 18.80 31.67 36.54
C ARG A 707 17.86 32.58 37.34
N GLU A 708 17.85 33.88 37.04
CA GLU A 708 16.95 34.85 37.68
C GLU A 708 15.46 34.50 37.47
N ARG A 709 15.12 33.96 36.32
CA ARG A 709 13.73 33.54 35.97
C ARG A 709 13.41 32.10 36.35
N GLY A 710 14.34 31.36 36.94
CA GLY A 710 14.17 29.95 37.31
C GLY A 710 13.97 29.01 36.10
N TYR A 711 14.57 29.32 34.94
CA TYR A 711 14.45 28.50 33.74
C TYR A 711 15.44 27.33 33.78
N SER A 712 14.91 26.12 33.70
CA SER A 712 15.71 24.90 33.53
C SER A 712 15.97 24.62 32.06
N ALA A 713 16.87 23.68 31.74
CA ALA A 713 17.17 23.25 30.36
C ALA A 713 15.91 22.78 29.57
N SER A 714 14.86 22.35 30.27
CA SER A 714 13.59 21.96 29.64
C SER A 714 12.85 23.13 29.00
N ARG A 715 13.04 24.36 29.51
CA ARG A 715 12.44 25.58 28.96
C ARG A 715 12.92 25.90 27.55
N PHE A 716 14.12 25.47 27.22
CA PHE A 716 14.75 25.68 25.91
C PHE A 716 14.50 24.48 24.94
N SER A 717 13.64 23.53 25.33
CA SER A 717 13.29 22.38 24.51
C SER A 717 12.03 22.65 23.70
N PHE A 718 12.06 22.40 22.40
CA PHE A 718 10.87 22.41 21.55
C PHE A 718 10.07 21.09 21.62
N LEU A 719 10.52 20.11 22.42
CA LEU A 719 9.83 18.84 22.64
C LEU A 719 8.94 18.85 23.88
N ASN A 720 9.37 19.60 24.93
CA ASN A 720 8.76 19.56 26.25
C ASN A 720 7.71 20.65 26.43
N HIS A 721 6.65 20.34 27.18
CA HIS A 721 5.71 21.36 27.69
C HIS A 721 6.43 22.47 28.41
N GLY A 722 5.95 23.70 28.26
CA GLY A 722 6.57 24.87 28.88
C GLY A 722 7.78 25.44 28.12
N GLY A 723 8.40 24.67 27.21
CA GLY A 723 9.47 25.15 26.32
C GLY A 723 9.02 25.22 24.86
N ARG A 724 8.16 24.30 24.42
CA ARG A 724 7.67 24.25 23.06
C ARG A 724 6.59 25.30 22.77
N CYS A 725 6.46 25.68 21.53
CA CYS A 725 5.28 26.42 21.06
C CYS A 725 4.05 25.50 21.09
N GLU A 726 3.05 25.85 21.89
CA GLU A 726 1.87 24.99 22.04
C GLU A 726 0.95 25.06 20.80
N ALA A 727 0.95 26.16 20.04
CA ALA A 727 0.15 26.29 18.82
C ALA A 727 0.54 25.27 17.74
N CYS A 728 1.84 25.01 17.57
CA CYS A 728 2.33 23.99 16.62
C CYS A 728 2.91 22.75 17.34
N ALA A 729 2.74 22.64 18.66
CA ALA A 729 3.27 21.57 19.49
C ALA A 729 4.79 21.31 19.28
N GLY A 730 5.57 22.32 18.92
CA GLY A 730 7.00 22.24 18.64
C GLY A 730 7.37 21.79 17.22
N GLU A 731 6.44 21.72 16.31
CA GLU A 731 6.71 21.34 14.91
C GLU A 731 7.21 22.52 14.06
N GLY A 732 6.91 23.76 14.46
CA GLY A 732 7.26 24.97 13.71
C GLY A 732 6.33 25.26 12.55
N VAL A 733 5.53 24.29 12.18
CA VAL A 733 4.50 24.34 11.12
C VAL A 733 3.17 23.82 11.64
N VAL A 734 2.07 24.27 11.06
CA VAL A 734 0.73 23.78 11.33
C VAL A 734 0.29 22.99 10.09
N ARG A 735 -0.13 21.75 10.30
CA ARG A 735 -0.65 20.88 9.24
C ARG A 735 -2.11 21.22 8.96
N VAL A 736 -2.42 21.57 7.73
CA VAL A 736 -3.78 21.74 7.24
C VAL A 736 -4.14 20.51 6.39
N PRO A 737 -5.02 19.62 6.91
CA PRO A 737 -5.38 18.40 6.17
C PRO A 737 -6.25 18.77 4.96
N MET A 738 -5.90 18.26 3.79
CA MET A 738 -6.61 18.48 2.53
C MET A 738 -7.29 17.18 2.10
N GLN A 739 -8.60 17.23 1.78
CA GLN A 739 -9.38 16.03 1.46
C GLN A 739 -9.00 15.35 0.14
N PHE A 740 -8.42 16.08 -0.81
CA PHE A 740 -8.13 15.59 -2.17
C PHE A 740 -6.73 15.96 -2.68
N LEU A 741 -5.93 16.64 -1.87
CA LEU A 741 -4.56 17.08 -2.18
C LEU A 741 -3.63 16.66 -1.03
N PRO A 742 -2.30 16.63 -1.24
CA PRO A 742 -1.36 16.45 -0.14
C PRO A 742 -1.59 17.49 0.96
N ASP A 743 -1.41 17.08 2.21
CA ASP A 743 -1.55 17.99 3.36
C ASP A 743 -0.64 19.20 3.21
N LEU A 744 -1.17 20.38 3.47
CA LEU A 744 -0.43 21.62 3.44
C LEU A 744 0.22 21.87 4.82
N TYR A 745 1.50 22.23 4.81
CA TYR A 745 2.25 22.62 6.01
C TYR A 745 2.53 24.11 5.97
N VAL A 746 1.84 24.87 6.84
CA VAL A 746 1.97 26.32 6.94
C VAL A 746 2.88 26.67 8.11
N ARG A 747 3.78 27.62 7.94
CA ARG A 747 4.63 28.11 9.02
C ARG A 747 3.78 28.61 10.18
N CYS A 748 4.10 28.20 11.40
CA CYS A 748 3.33 28.59 12.58
C CYS A 748 3.43 30.11 12.85
N ASP A 749 2.30 30.80 12.82
CA ASP A 749 2.25 32.28 13.04
C ASP A 749 2.69 32.68 14.42
N VAL A 750 2.48 31.84 15.44
CA VAL A 750 2.81 32.15 16.85
C VAL A 750 4.31 32.12 17.09
N CYS A 751 5.03 31.10 16.59
CA CYS A 751 6.47 30.99 16.80
C CYS A 751 7.31 31.39 15.58
N GLY A 752 6.68 31.75 14.46
CA GLY A 752 7.38 32.09 13.22
C GLY A 752 8.31 30.99 12.72
N GLY A 753 8.00 29.69 13.01
CA GLY A 753 8.84 28.56 12.70
C GLY A 753 9.92 28.22 13.71
N ALA A 754 10.09 29.02 14.81
CA ALA A 754 11.14 28.82 15.83
C ALA A 754 10.93 27.58 16.71
N ARG A 755 9.75 26.92 16.67
CA ARG A 755 9.37 25.70 17.40
C ARG A 755 9.21 25.83 18.90
N ASN A 756 9.82 26.84 19.55
CA ASN A 756 9.78 27.09 21.00
C ASN A 756 9.05 28.40 21.33
N ILE A 757 8.76 28.59 22.61
CA ILE A 757 8.23 29.83 23.11
C ILE A 757 9.41 30.81 23.13
N GLY A 758 9.40 31.79 22.22
CA GLY A 758 10.50 32.71 21.99
C GLY A 758 11.10 33.31 23.30
N VAL A 759 12.21 32.73 23.75
CA VAL A 759 13.04 33.25 24.82
C VAL A 759 14.31 33.78 24.16
N SER A 760 14.39 35.08 24.02
CA SER A 760 15.52 35.75 23.38
C SER A 760 16.67 35.95 24.37
N LEU A 761 17.40 34.89 24.70
CA LEU A 761 18.63 34.94 25.50
C LEU A 761 19.92 34.84 24.67
N ALA A 762 19.78 34.87 23.34
CA ALA A 762 20.92 34.67 22.42
C ALA A 762 22.01 35.75 22.58
N ARG A 763 21.69 36.93 23.15
CA ARG A 763 22.65 37.99 23.37
C ARG A 763 23.54 37.79 24.62
N GLU A 764 23.16 36.87 25.51
CA GLU A 764 23.90 36.61 26.77
C GLU A 764 24.90 35.45 26.63
N VAL A 765 24.80 34.68 25.52
CA VAL A 765 25.72 33.59 25.20
C VAL A 765 26.75 34.14 24.22
N HIS A 766 27.92 34.48 24.69
CA HIS A 766 29.08 34.82 23.88
C HIS A 766 29.87 33.55 23.57
N CYS A 767 30.13 33.33 22.28
CA CYS A 767 31.04 32.28 21.84
C CYS A 767 32.48 32.69 22.05
#